data_f2fa71ffe5b00e55bc28a31da281dbbd
#
_entry.id   f2fa71ffe5b00e55bc28a31da281dbbd
#
_cell.length_a   1.000
_cell.length_b   1.000
_cell.length_c   1.000
_cell.angle_alpha   90.00
_cell.angle_beta   90.00
_cell.angle_gamma   90.00
#
_symmetry.space_group_name_H-M   'P 1'
#
loop_
_entity.id
_entity.type
_entity.pdbx_description
1 polymer ?
#
loop_
_entity_poly.entity_id
_entity_poly.type
_entity_poly.pdbx_seq_one_letter_code
_entity_poly.pdbx_strand_id
1 'polypeptide(L)'
;MRKFVYQFSEGSKEMKNLLGGKGANLAEMTNIGLPVPPGFIISTDACNDYTANNKHLSEAIFEEVKIHLAELEKQTGKIFGFAENPLLVSVRSGAPFSMPGMMDTVLNLGLNDQATEGLANLTGDARSAYDSYRRFIQMFGDVVFEIPSYQFEQALSRIKKANDYRLDTELNATDLSELIDAYKLIFSQATGTDFPQAPLEQLRLAIIAVFNSWMNPRAVIYRRLHDIDASFGTAVNIQAMVFGNTGETSGTGITFTRNPSTGEKKVFGEFLLNAQGEDVVAGIRTPEPISALQERMPTVYKELLYTCELLENHYLDMQDIEFTIEKGKLYVLQTRSGKRTAKAAIQAAVDFVQEGKITREEAIMRVETKQLNQLLHPTFLESALKNGQVIATGLPASPGAATGQIFFEAKEAVQAAERGIPVILVRNETSPEDIEGMARSNAILTAHGGMTSHAAVVARGMGKCCIAGCAELIINEHEKTLLLSTGEALHEGDYLSLNGSTGKVYLGEISLTEAQIGGHFNELMAWADAEKRLMIRVNADTPSDFKKALLFGAEGIGLCRTEHMFFDEKRIPYVRQMILAESLNERESVLAILKEMQKADFSELFRIADGRAVNIRLLDPPLHEFLPKMKQEIEQLAGAMNRTVPQITNRINELREANPMLGHRGCRLAITFPEIYRMQAEAIIESAIIVHNEGIDVHPEIMIPLIATKNELSYIKKEMQQAVQAIFDREQVVIPYDIGTMIEIPRACVTADEIAEEAAFFSFGTNDLTQLTYGFSRDDATKFLADYYEKDILPKDPFVSIDKNGVGALVEMAVTRGRMTSEHLKMGVCGEHGGDPESIQFFHQLGLSYVSCSPYRVPIARLAAAQAALAEKHLIPTI
;
A
#
# COMPACT_ATOMS: atom_id res chain seq x y z
N MET A 1 4.60 19.56 -41.00
CA MET A 1 3.36 19.43 -40.21
C MET A 1 3.64 18.49 -39.03
N ARG A 2 3.02 18.71 -37.92
CA ARG A 2 3.10 17.77 -36.78
C ARG A 2 2.33 16.51 -37.15
N LYS A 3 2.92 15.33 -36.96
CA LYS A 3 2.29 14.03 -37.22
C LYS A 3 1.45 13.62 -36.01
N PHE A 4 0.20 13.22 -36.26
CA PHE A 4 -0.74 12.83 -35.22
C PHE A 4 -1.11 11.34 -35.26
N VAL A 5 -0.95 10.69 -36.43
CA VAL A 5 -1.36 9.30 -36.64
C VAL A 5 -0.13 8.44 -37.00
N TYR A 6 -0.02 7.25 -36.38
CA TYR A 6 1.12 6.36 -36.52
C TYR A 6 0.66 4.93 -36.81
N GLN A 7 1.25 4.29 -37.83
CA GLN A 7 1.11 2.84 -37.99
C GLN A 7 1.78 2.11 -36.81
N PHE A 8 1.34 0.89 -36.49
CA PHE A 8 2.01 0.10 -35.46
C PHE A 8 3.50 -0.10 -35.75
N SER A 9 3.88 -0.27 -37.04
CA SER A 9 5.29 -0.41 -37.44
C SER A 9 6.15 0.84 -37.24
N GLU A 10 5.56 2.00 -36.97
CA GLU A 10 6.27 3.28 -36.82
C GLU A 10 6.52 3.64 -35.33
N GLY A 11 5.93 2.89 -34.41
CA GLY A 11 6.06 3.12 -32.96
C GLY A 11 7.03 2.15 -32.29
N SER A 12 7.33 2.42 -31.00
CA SER A 12 8.09 1.53 -30.13
C SER A 12 7.63 1.70 -28.69
N LYS A 13 8.10 0.81 -27.78
CA LYS A 13 7.76 0.87 -26.35
C LYS A 13 8.24 2.15 -25.64
N GLU A 14 9.28 2.80 -26.17
CA GLU A 14 9.79 4.08 -25.65
C GLU A 14 8.85 5.25 -25.94
N MET A 15 7.99 5.13 -26.94
CA MET A 15 7.03 6.18 -27.31
C MET A 15 5.74 6.17 -26.49
N LYS A 16 5.78 5.62 -25.29
CA LYS A 16 4.63 5.42 -24.41
C LYS A 16 3.87 6.71 -24.08
N ASN A 17 4.56 7.84 -23.93
CA ASN A 17 3.92 9.12 -23.68
C ASN A 17 3.14 9.66 -24.89
N LEU A 18 3.58 9.34 -26.10
CA LEU A 18 2.98 9.78 -27.35
C LEU A 18 1.89 8.82 -27.85
N LEU A 19 2.14 7.51 -27.78
CA LEU A 19 1.27 6.47 -28.32
C LEU A 19 0.35 5.82 -27.28
N GLY A 20 0.52 6.23 -26.01
CA GLY A 20 -0.11 5.55 -24.89
C GLY A 20 0.51 4.18 -24.60
N GLY A 21 0.27 3.62 -23.43
CA GLY A 21 0.85 2.32 -23.05
C GLY A 21 0.38 1.18 -23.95
N LYS A 22 -0.91 1.17 -24.32
CA LYS A 22 -1.48 0.14 -25.20
C LYS A 22 -0.93 0.26 -26.63
N GLY A 23 -0.90 1.47 -27.19
CA GLY A 23 -0.40 1.71 -28.54
C GLY A 23 1.09 1.40 -28.68
N ALA A 24 1.90 1.85 -27.72
CA ALA A 24 3.33 1.55 -27.70
C ALA A 24 3.62 0.04 -27.65
N ASN A 25 2.86 -0.71 -26.85
CA ASN A 25 3.01 -2.16 -26.79
C ASN A 25 2.51 -2.88 -28.05
N LEU A 26 1.42 -2.41 -28.69
CA LEU A 26 0.98 -2.94 -29.99
C LEU A 26 2.03 -2.71 -31.08
N ALA A 27 2.64 -1.54 -31.10
CA ALA A 27 3.73 -1.22 -32.01
C ALA A 27 4.95 -2.11 -31.76
N GLU A 28 5.38 -2.25 -30.53
CA GLU A 28 6.50 -3.09 -30.14
C GLU A 28 6.27 -4.56 -30.52
N MET A 29 5.11 -5.14 -30.18
CA MET A 29 4.74 -6.50 -30.54
C MET A 29 4.75 -6.71 -32.08
N THR A 30 4.27 -5.73 -32.83
CA THR A 30 4.32 -5.77 -34.31
C THR A 30 5.75 -5.82 -34.81
N ASN A 31 6.64 -4.98 -34.25
CA ASN A 31 8.04 -4.86 -34.68
C ASN A 31 8.88 -6.08 -34.34
N ILE A 32 8.58 -6.78 -33.24
CA ILE A 32 9.23 -8.06 -32.90
C ILE A 32 8.62 -9.27 -33.63
N GLY A 33 7.67 -9.03 -34.53
CA GLY A 33 7.12 -10.05 -35.44
C GLY A 33 6.01 -10.91 -34.86
N LEU A 34 5.34 -10.50 -33.80
CA LEU A 34 4.18 -11.21 -33.26
C LEU A 34 2.93 -11.03 -34.13
N PRO A 35 2.01 -11.98 -34.13
CA PRO A 35 0.77 -11.93 -34.91
C PRO A 35 -0.23 -10.95 -34.30
N VAL A 36 0.05 -9.66 -34.42
CA VAL A 36 -0.85 -8.58 -33.98
C VAL A 36 -1.80 -8.25 -35.12
N PRO A 37 -3.13 -8.16 -34.89
CA PRO A 37 -4.02 -7.62 -35.90
C PRO A 37 -3.58 -6.21 -36.33
N PRO A 38 -3.50 -5.90 -37.63
CA PRO A 38 -2.98 -4.63 -38.07
C PRO A 38 -3.85 -3.45 -37.61
N GLY A 39 -3.24 -2.28 -37.52
CA GLY A 39 -3.91 -1.09 -37.03
C GLY A 39 -2.99 0.13 -36.99
N PHE A 40 -3.53 1.22 -36.46
CA PHE A 40 -2.82 2.47 -36.31
C PHE A 40 -3.23 3.20 -35.00
N ILE A 41 -2.46 4.17 -34.60
CA ILE A 41 -2.61 4.90 -33.35
C ILE A 41 -2.77 6.39 -33.64
N ILE A 42 -3.79 6.99 -33.05
CA ILE A 42 -3.92 8.44 -32.96
C ILE A 42 -3.29 8.86 -31.65
N SER A 43 -2.31 9.74 -31.69
CA SER A 43 -1.44 10.07 -30.56
C SER A 43 -2.14 10.84 -29.43
N THR A 44 -1.53 10.88 -28.26
CA THR A 44 -1.95 11.74 -27.15
C THR A 44 -1.90 13.22 -27.51
N ASP A 45 -0.99 13.61 -28.40
CA ASP A 45 -0.90 14.96 -28.96
C ASP A 45 -2.17 15.37 -29.68
N ALA A 46 -2.84 14.43 -30.38
CA ALA A 46 -4.11 14.70 -31.04
C ALA A 46 -5.25 14.92 -30.00
N CYS A 47 -5.22 14.21 -28.86
CA CYS A 47 -6.16 14.44 -27.77
C CYS A 47 -5.97 15.84 -27.16
N ASN A 48 -4.72 16.23 -26.97
CA ASN A 48 -4.39 17.56 -26.44
C ASN A 48 -4.79 18.68 -27.42
N ASP A 49 -4.58 18.48 -28.74
CA ASP A 49 -5.06 19.38 -29.77
C ASP A 49 -6.59 19.51 -29.76
N TYR A 50 -7.30 18.36 -29.69
CA TYR A 50 -8.75 18.32 -29.56
C TYR A 50 -9.24 19.12 -28.36
N THR A 51 -8.60 18.95 -27.21
CA THR A 51 -8.96 19.66 -25.98
C THR A 51 -8.68 21.17 -26.10
N ALA A 52 -7.55 21.56 -26.68
CA ALA A 52 -7.17 22.95 -26.90
C ALA A 52 -8.11 23.66 -27.93
N ASN A 53 -8.66 22.90 -28.88
CA ASN A 53 -9.58 23.37 -29.90
C ASN A 53 -11.07 23.29 -29.46
N ASN A 54 -11.36 23.48 -28.20
CA ASN A 54 -12.72 23.43 -27.61
C ASN A 54 -13.49 22.14 -27.96
N LYS A 55 -12.84 21.00 -27.84
CA LYS A 55 -13.41 19.69 -28.15
C LYS A 55 -13.87 19.54 -29.62
N HIS A 56 -13.13 20.13 -30.52
CA HIS A 56 -13.36 19.97 -31.96
C HIS A 56 -12.20 19.17 -32.56
N LEU A 57 -12.52 18.02 -33.19
CA LEU A 57 -11.57 17.22 -33.93
C LEU A 57 -11.23 17.91 -35.23
N SER A 58 -9.99 18.34 -35.39
CA SER A 58 -9.58 19.07 -36.62
C SER A 58 -9.67 18.19 -37.85
N GLU A 59 -10.09 18.80 -38.99
CA GLU A 59 -10.14 18.07 -40.28
C GLU A 59 -8.77 17.53 -40.68
N ALA A 60 -7.69 18.22 -40.32
CA ALA A 60 -6.34 17.76 -40.64
C ALA A 60 -6.00 16.42 -39.96
N ILE A 61 -6.37 16.25 -38.68
CA ILE A 61 -6.19 14.97 -37.98
C ILE A 61 -7.07 13.89 -38.61
N PHE A 62 -8.32 14.22 -38.92
CA PHE A 62 -9.24 13.24 -39.49
C PHE A 62 -8.85 12.81 -40.91
N GLU A 63 -8.23 13.68 -41.71
CA GLU A 63 -7.63 13.30 -43.00
C GLU A 63 -6.44 12.35 -42.83
N GLU A 64 -5.57 12.56 -41.83
CA GLU A 64 -4.54 11.57 -41.53
C GLU A 64 -5.15 10.21 -41.12
N VAL A 65 -6.25 10.20 -40.36
CA VAL A 65 -6.98 8.98 -40.01
C VAL A 65 -7.47 8.24 -41.25
N LYS A 66 -8.06 8.96 -42.23
CA LYS A 66 -8.53 8.35 -43.50
C LYS A 66 -7.40 7.73 -44.31
N ILE A 67 -6.22 8.41 -44.38
CA ILE A 67 -5.04 7.88 -45.04
C ILE A 67 -4.58 6.56 -44.42
N HIS A 68 -4.51 6.49 -43.08
CA HIS A 68 -4.10 5.29 -42.38
C HIS A 68 -5.16 4.19 -42.43
N LEU A 69 -6.44 4.55 -42.48
CA LEU A 69 -7.54 3.60 -42.69
C LEU A 69 -7.47 2.95 -44.08
N ALA A 70 -7.20 3.71 -45.13
CA ALA A 70 -7.01 3.16 -46.47
C ALA A 70 -5.79 2.22 -46.57
N GLU A 71 -4.71 2.50 -45.80
CA GLU A 71 -3.59 1.56 -45.70
C GLU A 71 -3.97 0.30 -44.93
N LEU A 72 -4.79 0.40 -43.86
CA LEU A 72 -5.32 -0.75 -43.13
C LEU A 72 -6.22 -1.62 -44.02
N GLU A 73 -7.08 -1.01 -44.85
CA GLU A 73 -7.87 -1.72 -45.86
C GLU A 73 -7.00 -2.52 -46.82
N LYS A 74 -5.94 -1.91 -47.32
CA LYS A 74 -4.97 -2.56 -48.19
C LYS A 74 -4.24 -3.72 -47.54
N GLN A 75 -3.83 -3.57 -46.27
CA GLN A 75 -3.14 -4.61 -45.50
C GLN A 75 -4.06 -5.82 -45.21
N THR A 76 -5.33 -5.56 -44.93
CA THR A 76 -6.31 -6.61 -44.61
C THR A 76 -7.00 -7.22 -45.82
N GLY A 77 -6.99 -6.51 -46.96
CA GLY A 77 -7.80 -6.86 -48.13
C GLY A 77 -9.30 -6.69 -47.92
N LYS A 78 -9.72 -5.96 -46.89
CA LYS A 78 -11.11 -5.69 -46.49
C LYS A 78 -11.39 -4.21 -46.63
N ILE A 79 -12.65 -3.82 -46.83
CA ILE A 79 -13.07 -2.43 -47.00
C ILE A 79 -13.98 -2.01 -45.84
N PHE A 80 -13.71 -0.87 -45.24
CA PHE A 80 -14.41 -0.38 -44.06
C PHE A 80 -15.88 -0.11 -44.31
N GLY A 81 -16.76 -0.88 -43.66
CA GLY A 81 -18.20 -0.78 -43.78
C GLY A 81 -18.77 -1.24 -45.10
N PHE A 82 -18.01 -1.95 -45.95
CA PHE A 82 -18.45 -2.44 -47.22
C PHE A 82 -19.24 -3.76 -47.13
N ALA A 83 -20.26 -3.91 -47.96
CA ALA A 83 -21.19 -5.02 -47.84
C ALA A 83 -20.58 -6.41 -48.13
N GLU A 84 -19.67 -6.53 -49.12
CA GLU A 84 -19.18 -7.85 -49.54
C GLU A 84 -18.03 -8.39 -48.74
N ASN A 85 -17.15 -7.54 -48.20
CA ASN A 85 -15.99 -7.94 -47.39
C ASN A 85 -15.67 -6.85 -46.35
N PRO A 86 -16.49 -6.74 -45.27
CA PRO A 86 -16.39 -5.64 -44.33
C PRO A 86 -15.12 -5.69 -43.52
N LEU A 87 -14.35 -4.60 -43.48
CA LEU A 87 -13.38 -4.35 -42.44
C LEU A 87 -14.13 -3.84 -41.21
N LEU A 88 -13.97 -4.49 -40.08
CA LEU A 88 -14.43 -4.02 -38.78
C LEU A 88 -13.23 -3.67 -37.93
N VAL A 89 -13.35 -2.62 -37.14
CA VAL A 89 -12.26 -2.17 -36.26
C VAL A 89 -12.73 -2.00 -34.79
N SER A 90 -11.81 -2.13 -33.91
CA SER A 90 -11.96 -1.67 -32.54
C SER A 90 -11.35 -0.28 -32.39
N VAL A 91 -11.98 0.58 -31.60
CA VAL A 91 -11.49 1.91 -31.20
C VAL A 91 -11.30 1.91 -29.70
N ARG A 92 -10.04 1.88 -29.27
CA ARG A 92 -9.67 1.67 -27.89
C ARG A 92 -8.86 2.83 -27.34
N SER A 93 -9.17 3.27 -26.12
CA SER A 93 -8.34 4.22 -25.38
C SER A 93 -6.96 3.65 -25.04
N GLY A 94 -5.96 4.52 -24.97
CA GLY A 94 -4.57 4.16 -24.66
C GLY A 94 -3.85 5.27 -23.90
N ALA A 95 -4.12 5.44 -22.62
CA ALA A 95 -3.35 6.37 -21.79
C ALA A 95 -1.91 5.85 -21.56
N PRO A 96 -0.93 6.74 -21.28
CA PRO A 96 0.43 6.34 -20.91
C PRO A 96 0.49 5.41 -19.69
N PHE A 97 -0.49 5.52 -18.79
CA PHE A 97 -0.64 4.71 -17.59
C PHE A 97 -1.83 3.76 -17.71
N SER A 98 -1.74 2.59 -17.07
CA SER A 98 -2.84 1.63 -17.03
C SER A 98 -3.96 2.14 -16.11
N MET A 99 -5.15 2.38 -16.67
CA MET A 99 -6.35 2.87 -15.96
C MET A 99 -7.53 1.90 -16.22
N PRO A 100 -7.55 0.72 -15.59
CA PRO A 100 -8.51 -0.34 -15.90
C PRO A 100 -9.95 0.11 -15.66
N GLY A 101 -10.82 -0.04 -16.67
CA GLY A 101 -12.25 0.31 -16.55
C GLY A 101 -12.58 1.81 -16.49
N MET A 102 -11.55 2.70 -16.55
CA MET A 102 -11.75 4.15 -16.42
C MET A 102 -12.07 4.82 -17.73
N MET A 103 -11.73 4.20 -18.86
CA MET A 103 -11.82 4.80 -20.19
C MET A 103 -12.53 3.87 -21.17
N ASP A 104 -13.08 4.45 -22.20
CA ASP A 104 -14.03 3.80 -23.08
C ASP A 104 -13.38 3.06 -24.27
N THR A 105 -14.11 2.08 -24.79
CA THR A 105 -13.77 1.24 -25.96
C THR A 105 -15.00 1.04 -26.80
N VAL A 106 -14.88 1.05 -28.11
CA VAL A 106 -15.94 0.68 -29.06
C VAL A 106 -15.43 -0.45 -29.93
N LEU A 107 -16.16 -1.57 -29.97
CA LEU A 107 -15.84 -2.75 -30.79
C LEU A 107 -16.79 -2.88 -31.96
N ASN A 108 -16.42 -3.68 -32.97
CA ASN A 108 -17.23 -3.96 -34.16
C ASN A 108 -17.63 -2.73 -34.97
N LEU A 109 -16.85 -1.65 -34.87
CA LEU A 109 -17.11 -0.41 -35.56
C LEU A 109 -16.91 -0.60 -37.05
N GLY A 110 -17.85 -0.07 -37.87
CA GLY A 110 -17.95 -0.28 -39.31
C GLY A 110 -19.15 -1.15 -39.69
N LEU A 111 -19.84 -1.78 -38.70
CA LEU A 111 -21.12 -2.44 -38.97
C LEU A 111 -22.20 -1.40 -39.26
N ASN A 112 -22.96 -1.69 -40.28
CA ASN A 112 -24.22 -1.07 -40.62
C ASN A 112 -25.13 -2.15 -41.21
N ASP A 113 -26.30 -1.81 -41.63
CA ASP A 113 -27.25 -2.81 -42.13
C ASP A 113 -26.70 -3.63 -43.31
N GLN A 114 -26.03 -2.99 -44.25
CA GLN A 114 -25.44 -3.65 -45.42
C GLN A 114 -24.20 -4.49 -45.07
N ALA A 115 -23.31 -3.97 -44.24
CA ALA A 115 -22.11 -4.68 -43.80
C ALA A 115 -22.45 -5.91 -42.92
N THR A 116 -23.55 -5.87 -42.15
CA THR A 116 -24.03 -6.97 -41.35
C THR A 116 -24.54 -8.14 -42.21
N GLU A 117 -25.34 -7.82 -43.24
CA GLU A 117 -25.77 -8.82 -44.22
C GLU A 117 -24.58 -9.41 -45.01
N GLY A 118 -23.63 -8.57 -45.38
CA GLY A 118 -22.40 -9.01 -46.02
C GLY A 118 -21.57 -9.94 -45.16
N LEU A 119 -21.43 -9.62 -43.84
CA LEU A 119 -20.73 -10.47 -42.89
C LEU A 119 -21.45 -11.82 -42.70
N ALA A 120 -22.79 -11.83 -42.63
CA ALA A 120 -23.58 -13.04 -42.50
C ALA A 120 -23.36 -13.96 -43.74
N ASN A 121 -23.36 -13.39 -44.92
CA ASN A 121 -23.12 -14.13 -46.18
C ASN A 121 -21.68 -14.67 -46.26
N LEU A 122 -20.67 -13.86 -45.87
CA LEU A 122 -19.25 -14.23 -45.92
C LEU A 122 -18.90 -15.33 -44.94
N THR A 123 -19.50 -15.29 -43.74
CA THR A 123 -19.22 -16.28 -42.67
C THR A 123 -20.11 -17.50 -42.77
N GLY A 124 -21.26 -17.39 -43.45
CA GLY A 124 -22.31 -18.41 -43.40
C GLY A 124 -23.02 -18.51 -42.05
N ASP A 125 -22.79 -17.56 -41.16
CA ASP A 125 -23.35 -17.50 -39.79
C ASP A 125 -24.04 -16.16 -39.55
N ALA A 126 -25.30 -16.08 -39.94
CA ALA A 126 -26.14 -14.91 -39.72
C ALA A 126 -26.32 -14.56 -38.24
N ARG A 127 -26.35 -15.59 -37.38
CA ARG A 127 -26.49 -15.39 -35.95
C ARG A 127 -25.31 -14.56 -35.40
N SER A 128 -24.07 -14.96 -35.71
CA SER A 128 -22.85 -14.29 -35.26
C SER A 128 -22.75 -12.83 -35.79
N ALA A 129 -23.16 -12.63 -37.04
CA ALA A 129 -23.18 -11.29 -37.65
C ALA A 129 -24.18 -10.35 -36.95
N TYR A 130 -25.38 -10.82 -36.69
CA TYR A 130 -26.44 -10.05 -36.03
C TYR A 130 -26.10 -9.83 -34.53
N ASP A 131 -25.53 -10.80 -33.83
CA ASP A 131 -25.05 -10.61 -32.44
C ASP A 131 -23.94 -9.56 -32.35
N SER A 132 -23.01 -9.56 -33.31
CA SER A 132 -21.97 -8.54 -33.38
C SER A 132 -22.55 -7.12 -33.64
N TYR A 133 -23.59 -7.02 -34.47
CA TYR A 133 -24.24 -5.74 -34.74
C TYR A 133 -25.06 -5.23 -33.56
N ARG A 134 -25.84 -6.07 -32.90
CA ARG A 134 -26.59 -5.63 -31.71
C ARG A 134 -25.65 -5.16 -30.59
N ARG A 135 -24.52 -5.88 -30.37
CA ARG A 135 -23.48 -5.47 -29.41
C ARG A 135 -22.87 -4.13 -29.79
N PHE A 136 -22.60 -3.92 -31.07
CA PHE A 136 -22.11 -2.64 -31.57
C PHE A 136 -23.07 -1.50 -31.30
N ILE A 137 -24.38 -1.65 -31.64
CA ILE A 137 -25.40 -0.62 -31.39
C ILE A 137 -25.48 -0.29 -29.90
N GLN A 138 -25.51 -1.29 -29.02
CA GLN A 138 -25.54 -1.11 -27.59
C GLN A 138 -24.31 -0.34 -27.10
N MET A 139 -23.11 -0.82 -27.44
CA MET A 139 -21.84 -0.22 -27.01
C MET A 139 -21.67 1.19 -27.58
N PHE A 140 -22.01 1.43 -28.82
CA PHE A 140 -21.97 2.74 -29.46
C PHE A 140 -22.97 3.72 -28.85
N GLY A 141 -24.17 3.26 -28.55
CA GLY A 141 -25.20 4.04 -27.85
C GLY A 141 -24.77 4.45 -26.45
N ASP A 142 -24.22 3.50 -25.67
CA ASP A 142 -23.75 3.76 -24.32
C ASP A 142 -22.51 4.67 -24.31
N VAL A 143 -21.46 4.33 -25.05
CA VAL A 143 -20.17 5.02 -25.01
C VAL A 143 -20.16 6.38 -25.72
N VAL A 144 -20.85 6.48 -26.88
CA VAL A 144 -20.79 7.69 -27.72
C VAL A 144 -21.91 8.66 -27.40
N PHE A 145 -23.09 8.16 -27.06
CA PHE A 145 -24.29 8.96 -26.80
C PHE A 145 -24.78 8.92 -25.36
N GLU A 146 -24.06 8.25 -24.48
CA GLU A 146 -24.36 8.14 -23.04
C GLU A 146 -25.78 7.59 -22.76
N ILE A 147 -26.29 6.72 -23.64
CA ILE A 147 -27.58 6.06 -23.46
C ILE A 147 -27.44 5.00 -22.38
N PRO A 148 -28.20 5.04 -21.27
CA PRO A 148 -28.04 4.10 -20.18
C PRO A 148 -28.20 2.64 -20.63
N SER A 149 -27.20 1.79 -20.39
CA SER A 149 -27.12 0.38 -20.79
C SER A 149 -28.34 -0.43 -20.39
N TYR A 150 -28.98 -0.10 -19.26
CA TYR A 150 -30.18 -0.81 -18.78
C TYR A 150 -31.35 -0.83 -19.78
N GLN A 151 -31.45 0.17 -20.69
CA GLN A 151 -32.52 0.24 -21.69
C GLN A 151 -32.34 -0.87 -22.72
N PHE A 152 -31.12 -1.10 -23.17
CA PHE A 152 -30.76 -2.18 -24.08
C PHE A 152 -30.91 -3.55 -23.41
N GLU A 153 -30.47 -3.67 -22.14
CA GLU A 153 -30.60 -4.90 -21.35
C GLU A 153 -32.05 -5.30 -21.10
N GLN A 154 -32.95 -4.32 -20.91
CA GLN A 154 -34.38 -4.58 -20.80
C GLN A 154 -34.97 -5.16 -22.09
N ALA A 155 -34.59 -4.63 -23.25
CA ALA A 155 -35.03 -5.14 -24.54
C ALA A 155 -34.54 -6.58 -24.77
N LEU A 156 -33.27 -6.86 -24.51
CA LEU A 156 -32.69 -8.22 -24.54
C LEU A 156 -33.41 -9.17 -23.57
N SER A 157 -33.62 -8.75 -22.34
CA SER A 157 -34.30 -9.55 -21.32
C SER A 157 -35.76 -9.88 -21.70
N ARG A 158 -36.44 -8.94 -22.41
CA ARG A 158 -37.81 -9.15 -22.91
C ARG A 158 -37.86 -10.27 -23.92
N ILE A 159 -36.97 -10.29 -24.92
CA ILE A 159 -36.89 -11.33 -25.94
C ILE A 159 -36.52 -12.68 -25.31
N LYS A 160 -35.52 -12.69 -24.41
CA LYS A 160 -35.16 -13.90 -23.69
C LYS A 160 -36.31 -14.51 -22.91
N LYS A 161 -37.05 -13.70 -22.17
CA LYS A 161 -38.23 -14.16 -21.42
C LYS A 161 -39.36 -14.65 -22.31
N ALA A 162 -39.58 -14.00 -23.46
CA ALA A 162 -40.62 -14.43 -24.40
C ALA A 162 -40.35 -15.81 -25.01
N ASN A 163 -39.10 -16.23 -25.12
CA ASN A 163 -38.64 -17.47 -25.73
C ASN A 163 -38.13 -18.50 -24.72
N ASP A 164 -38.20 -18.23 -23.40
CA ASP A 164 -37.66 -19.04 -22.28
C ASP A 164 -36.15 -19.33 -22.38
N TYR A 165 -35.39 -18.37 -22.90
CA TYR A 165 -33.92 -18.44 -23.01
C TYR A 165 -33.25 -17.98 -21.72
N ARG A 166 -32.14 -18.66 -21.34
CA ARG A 166 -31.29 -18.30 -20.20
C ARG A 166 -30.06 -17.56 -20.64
N LEU A 167 -29.44 -17.98 -21.74
CA LEU A 167 -28.20 -17.43 -22.25
C LEU A 167 -28.42 -16.62 -23.55
N ASP A 168 -27.56 -15.64 -23.80
CA ASP A 168 -27.58 -14.88 -25.05
C ASP A 168 -27.22 -15.72 -26.26
N THR A 169 -26.50 -16.85 -26.03
CA THR A 169 -26.12 -17.78 -27.07
C THR A 169 -27.32 -18.60 -27.62
N GLU A 170 -28.46 -18.59 -26.92
CA GLU A 170 -29.66 -19.29 -27.33
C GLU A 170 -30.52 -18.50 -28.32
N LEU A 171 -30.29 -17.15 -28.44
CA LEU A 171 -30.98 -16.35 -29.42
C LEU A 171 -30.58 -16.79 -30.86
N ASN A 172 -31.55 -16.97 -31.71
CA ASN A 172 -31.34 -17.28 -33.10
C ASN A 172 -31.22 -15.97 -33.95
N ALA A 173 -30.95 -16.11 -35.24
CA ALA A 173 -30.77 -14.94 -36.13
C ALA A 173 -32.02 -14.07 -36.23
N THR A 174 -33.23 -14.65 -36.16
CA THR A 174 -34.51 -13.90 -36.21
C THR A 174 -34.68 -13.07 -34.93
N ASP A 175 -34.47 -13.68 -33.78
CA ASP A 175 -34.54 -13.00 -32.47
C ASP A 175 -33.55 -11.80 -32.40
N LEU A 176 -32.34 -11.99 -32.93
CA LEU A 176 -31.32 -10.96 -32.99
C LEU A 176 -31.64 -9.82 -33.98
N SER A 177 -32.30 -10.14 -35.10
CA SER A 177 -32.80 -9.12 -36.02
C SER A 177 -33.89 -8.26 -35.36
N GLU A 178 -34.85 -8.87 -34.67
CA GLU A 178 -35.85 -8.14 -33.87
C GLU A 178 -35.22 -7.27 -32.77
N LEU A 179 -34.19 -7.81 -32.12
CA LEU A 179 -33.44 -7.06 -31.07
C LEU A 179 -32.68 -5.87 -31.65
N ILE A 180 -32.08 -6.00 -32.82
CA ILE A 180 -31.42 -4.89 -33.55
C ILE A 180 -32.41 -3.76 -33.84
N ASP A 181 -33.61 -4.08 -34.33
CA ASP A 181 -34.65 -3.07 -34.60
C ASP A 181 -35.09 -2.38 -33.28
N ALA A 182 -35.26 -3.14 -32.22
CA ALA A 182 -35.57 -2.57 -30.90
C ALA A 182 -34.43 -1.65 -30.40
N TYR A 183 -33.18 -2.01 -30.60
CA TYR A 183 -32.03 -1.20 -30.19
C TYR A 183 -31.91 0.08 -31.00
N LYS A 184 -32.17 0.05 -32.33
CA LYS A 184 -32.23 1.25 -33.14
C LYS A 184 -33.38 2.18 -32.72
N LEU A 185 -34.51 1.61 -32.34
CA LEU A 185 -35.63 2.41 -31.81
C LEU A 185 -35.25 3.09 -30.48
N ILE A 186 -34.60 2.37 -29.55
CA ILE A 186 -34.09 2.96 -28.30
C ILE A 186 -33.13 4.10 -28.62
N PHE A 187 -32.17 3.88 -29.55
CA PHE A 187 -31.23 4.88 -29.99
C PHE A 187 -31.93 6.13 -30.54
N SER A 188 -32.88 5.96 -31.44
CA SER A 188 -33.57 7.11 -32.06
C SER A 188 -34.46 7.87 -31.06
N GLN A 189 -35.07 7.18 -30.11
CA GLN A 189 -35.84 7.80 -29.02
C GLN A 189 -34.95 8.62 -28.07
N ALA A 190 -33.78 8.14 -27.79
CA ALA A 190 -32.82 8.81 -26.88
C ALA A 190 -32.13 10.02 -27.55
N THR A 191 -31.77 9.90 -28.83
CA THR A 191 -30.94 10.89 -29.54
C THR A 191 -31.72 11.82 -30.44
N GLY A 192 -32.94 11.46 -30.81
CA GLY A 192 -33.73 12.16 -31.84
C GLY A 192 -33.27 11.95 -33.27
N THR A 193 -32.31 11.07 -33.52
CA THR A 193 -31.75 10.73 -34.83
C THR A 193 -31.65 9.23 -35.02
N ASP A 194 -31.65 8.78 -36.27
CA ASP A 194 -31.43 7.37 -36.58
C ASP A 194 -29.99 6.94 -36.27
N PHE A 195 -29.81 5.64 -36.00
CA PHE A 195 -28.48 5.07 -35.80
C PHE A 195 -27.60 5.29 -37.06
N PRO A 196 -26.37 5.89 -36.88
CA PRO A 196 -25.54 6.29 -38.01
C PRO A 196 -25.11 5.09 -38.84
N GLN A 197 -25.44 5.13 -40.16
CA GLN A 197 -25.14 4.07 -41.11
C GLN A 197 -23.82 4.34 -41.89
N ALA A 198 -23.27 5.56 -41.81
CA ALA A 198 -22.03 5.95 -42.51
C ALA A 198 -20.83 5.54 -41.62
N PRO A 199 -19.96 4.58 -42.06
CA PRO A 199 -18.87 4.08 -41.23
C PRO A 199 -17.85 5.14 -40.80
N LEU A 200 -17.53 6.10 -41.68
CA LEU A 200 -16.61 7.20 -41.38
C LEU A 200 -17.16 8.15 -40.30
N GLU A 201 -18.48 8.34 -40.27
CA GLU A 201 -19.14 9.11 -39.21
C GLU A 201 -19.07 8.39 -37.87
N GLN A 202 -19.38 7.07 -37.87
CA GLN A 202 -19.22 6.23 -36.70
C GLN A 202 -17.78 6.31 -36.14
N LEU A 203 -16.77 6.25 -37.01
CA LEU A 203 -15.36 6.35 -36.64
C LEU A 203 -15.02 7.71 -36.02
N ARG A 204 -15.47 8.80 -36.64
CA ARG A 204 -15.28 10.17 -36.13
C ARG A 204 -15.87 10.31 -34.71
N LEU A 205 -17.10 9.86 -34.52
CA LEU A 205 -17.80 9.94 -33.25
C LEU A 205 -17.15 9.07 -32.18
N ALA A 206 -16.69 7.87 -32.51
CA ALA A 206 -15.98 6.98 -31.58
C ALA A 206 -14.63 7.56 -31.14
N ILE A 207 -13.86 8.19 -32.03
CA ILE A 207 -12.60 8.88 -31.70
C ILE A 207 -12.88 10.02 -30.70
N ILE A 208 -13.90 10.82 -30.95
CA ILE A 208 -14.32 11.92 -30.06
C ILE A 208 -14.74 11.40 -28.69
N ALA A 209 -15.52 10.31 -28.64
CA ALA A 209 -15.94 9.70 -27.39
C ALA A 209 -14.73 9.21 -26.56
N VAL A 210 -13.75 8.56 -27.20
CA VAL A 210 -12.53 8.12 -26.52
C VAL A 210 -11.72 9.30 -26.00
N PHE A 211 -11.58 10.40 -26.75
CA PHE A 211 -10.92 11.60 -26.23
C PHE A 211 -11.66 12.22 -25.03
N ASN A 212 -13.00 12.28 -25.09
CA ASN A 212 -13.81 12.78 -23.98
C ASN A 212 -13.68 11.90 -22.74
N SER A 213 -13.51 10.57 -22.89
CA SER A 213 -13.40 9.64 -21.77
C SER A 213 -12.21 9.95 -20.85
N TRP A 214 -11.18 10.65 -21.33
CA TRP A 214 -10.09 11.16 -20.50
C TRP A 214 -10.58 12.11 -19.41
N MET A 215 -11.64 12.86 -19.65
CA MET A 215 -12.23 13.83 -18.73
C MET A 215 -13.45 13.29 -17.97
N ASN A 216 -13.80 12.01 -18.12
CA ASN A 216 -14.87 11.39 -17.35
C ASN A 216 -14.58 11.44 -15.85
N PRO A 217 -15.61 11.65 -14.97
CA PRO A 217 -15.40 11.77 -13.53
C PRO A 217 -14.58 10.62 -12.93
N ARG A 218 -14.85 9.38 -13.33
CA ARG A 218 -14.09 8.19 -12.89
C ARG A 218 -12.62 8.24 -13.29
N ALA A 219 -12.29 8.73 -14.49
CA ALA A 219 -10.92 8.86 -14.95
C ALA A 219 -10.19 10.01 -14.23
N VAL A 220 -10.87 11.11 -13.96
CA VAL A 220 -10.34 12.25 -13.18
C VAL A 220 -10.02 11.84 -11.76
N ILE A 221 -10.95 11.14 -11.08
CA ILE A 221 -10.73 10.63 -9.72
C ILE A 221 -9.57 9.66 -9.69
N TYR A 222 -9.51 8.70 -10.63
CA TYR A 222 -8.43 7.73 -10.71
C TYR A 222 -7.06 8.42 -10.87
N ARG A 223 -6.94 9.41 -11.75
CA ARG A 223 -5.70 10.16 -11.96
C ARG A 223 -5.26 10.90 -10.71
N ARG A 224 -6.20 11.54 -10.00
CA ARG A 224 -5.93 12.21 -8.72
C ARG A 224 -5.37 11.23 -7.68
N LEU A 225 -6.00 10.06 -7.54
CA LEU A 225 -5.58 9.04 -6.57
C LEU A 225 -4.19 8.44 -6.88
N HIS A 226 -3.73 8.55 -8.12
CA HIS A 226 -2.48 7.95 -8.59
C HIS A 226 -1.43 8.99 -9.03
N ASP A 227 -1.62 10.26 -8.69
CA ASP A 227 -0.70 11.37 -9.05
C ASP A 227 -0.38 11.43 -10.56
N ILE A 228 -1.37 11.17 -11.44
CA ILE A 228 -1.21 11.19 -12.89
C ILE A 228 -1.59 12.58 -13.42
N ASP A 229 -0.65 13.26 -14.08
CA ASP A 229 -0.86 14.58 -14.65
C ASP A 229 -1.91 14.55 -15.79
N ALA A 230 -2.86 15.47 -15.72
CA ALA A 230 -3.93 15.60 -16.70
C ALA A 230 -3.44 16.02 -18.11
N SER A 231 -2.25 16.59 -18.22
CA SER A 231 -1.65 17.06 -19.47
C SER A 231 -1.24 15.93 -20.42
N PHE A 232 -1.15 14.68 -19.94
CA PHE A 232 -0.77 13.55 -20.80
C PHE A 232 -1.78 13.24 -21.91
N GLY A 233 -3.08 13.39 -21.68
CA GLY A 233 -4.13 12.99 -22.62
C GLY A 233 -4.23 11.47 -22.81
N THR A 234 -5.00 11.04 -23.79
CA THR A 234 -5.13 9.63 -24.21
C THR A 234 -4.88 9.46 -25.70
N ALA A 235 -4.19 8.39 -26.08
CA ALA A 235 -4.15 7.95 -27.46
C ALA A 235 -5.42 7.14 -27.80
N VAL A 236 -5.70 7.00 -29.11
CA VAL A 236 -6.75 6.14 -29.64
C VAL A 236 -6.12 5.07 -30.52
N ASN A 237 -6.36 3.80 -30.19
CA ASN A 237 -5.87 2.66 -30.96
C ASN A 237 -7.00 2.15 -31.86
N ILE A 238 -6.80 2.19 -33.19
CA ILE A 238 -7.71 1.65 -34.18
C ILE A 238 -7.09 0.38 -34.73
N GLN A 239 -7.74 -0.77 -34.49
CA GLN A 239 -7.19 -2.08 -34.80
C GLN A 239 -8.24 -2.95 -35.49
N ALA A 240 -7.83 -3.68 -36.52
CA ALA A 240 -8.70 -4.64 -37.19
C ALA A 240 -9.25 -5.67 -36.21
N MET A 241 -10.55 -5.94 -36.27
CA MET A 241 -11.18 -6.96 -35.48
C MET A 241 -10.77 -8.36 -35.90
N VAL A 242 -10.59 -9.23 -34.94
CA VAL A 242 -10.48 -10.69 -35.07
C VAL A 242 -11.55 -11.35 -34.20
N PHE A 243 -12.10 -12.46 -34.64
CA PHE A 243 -13.28 -13.03 -34.05
C PHE A 243 -13.02 -14.41 -33.44
N GLY A 244 -13.13 -14.48 -32.11
CA GLY A 244 -13.02 -15.73 -31.36
C GLY A 244 -14.31 -16.55 -31.31
N ASN A 245 -15.41 -16.04 -31.86
CA ASN A 245 -16.75 -16.66 -31.87
C ASN A 245 -17.18 -17.20 -33.26
N THR A 246 -16.22 -17.63 -34.07
CA THR A 246 -16.43 -18.17 -35.42
C THR A 246 -16.36 -19.73 -35.46
N GLY A 247 -16.84 -20.40 -34.43
CA GLY A 247 -16.91 -21.87 -34.33
C GLY A 247 -15.83 -22.48 -33.43
N GLU A 248 -15.79 -23.80 -33.43
CA GLU A 248 -14.98 -24.62 -32.50
C GLU A 248 -13.44 -24.48 -32.66
N THR A 249 -12.99 -23.92 -33.77
CA THR A 249 -11.57 -23.63 -34.01
C THR A 249 -11.18 -22.18 -33.66
N SER A 250 -12.08 -21.49 -32.99
CA SER A 250 -11.93 -20.09 -32.60
C SER A 250 -12.15 -19.96 -31.09
N GLY A 251 -11.55 -18.97 -30.50
CA GLY A 251 -11.65 -18.71 -29.06
C GLY A 251 -10.92 -17.44 -28.65
N THR A 252 -10.99 -17.11 -27.39
CA THR A 252 -10.29 -15.96 -26.81
C THR A 252 -9.83 -16.30 -25.40
N GLY A 253 -8.80 -15.62 -24.92
CA GLY A 253 -8.28 -15.90 -23.59
C GLY A 253 -7.29 -14.86 -23.09
N ILE A 254 -6.93 -15.07 -21.83
CA ILE A 254 -5.91 -14.27 -21.13
C ILE A 254 -4.88 -15.25 -20.57
N THR A 255 -3.61 -14.94 -20.73
CA THR A 255 -2.53 -15.75 -20.20
C THR A 255 -1.41 -14.92 -19.62
N PHE A 256 -0.79 -15.44 -18.58
CA PHE A 256 0.42 -14.92 -17.97
C PHE A 256 1.61 -15.81 -18.33
N THR A 257 2.77 -15.22 -18.56
CA THR A 257 4.01 -15.97 -18.85
C THR A 257 4.48 -16.80 -17.66
N ARG A 258 4.12 -16.38 -16.43
CA ARG A 258 4.34 -17.10 -15.15
C ARG A 258 3.08 -17.04 -14.31
N ASN A 259 2.97 -17.91 -13.32
CA ASN A 259 1.85 -17.89 -12.39
C ASN A 259 1.84 -16.58 -11.59
N PRO A 260 0.79 -15.73 -11.69
CA PRO A 260 0.72 -14.42 -11.04
C PRO A 260 0.57 -14.49 -9.52
N SER A 261 0.17 -15.65 -8.98
CA SER A 261 0.03 -15.86 -7.53
C SER A 261 1.31 -16.39 -6.88
N THR A 262 2.06 -17.25 -7.59
CA THR A 262 3.23 -17.94 -7.02
C THR A 262 4.56 -17.49 -7.60
N GLY A 263 4.59 -16.95 -8.83
CA GLY A 263 5.80 -16.62 -9.58
C GLY A 263 6.43 -17.81 -10.34
N GLU A 264 5.86 -19.01 -10.19
CA GLU A 264 6.36 -20.22 -10.86
C GLU A 264 6.45 -20.00 -12.37
N LYS A 265 7.56 -20.42 -12.99
CA LYS A 265 7.80 -20.34 -14.43
C LYS A 265 6.94 -21.36 -15.19
N LYS A 266 5.64 -21.13 -15.18
CA LYS A 266 4.64 -21.93 -15.87
C LYS A 266 3.56 -20.99 -16.41
N VAL A 267 3.30 -21.11 -17.70
CA VAL A 267 2.22 -20.35 -18.33
C VAL A 267 0.91 -20.61 -17.61
N PHE A 268 0.25 -19.55 -17.20
CA PHE A 268 -0.97 -19.60 -16.39
C PHE A 268 -2.04 -18.72 -17.05
N GLY A 269 -3.25 -19.27 -17.24
CA GLY A 269 -4.32 -18.49 -17.87
C GLY A 269 -5.54 -19.31 -18.16
N GLU A 270 -6.49 -18.66 -18.80
CA GLU A 270 -7.81 -19.21 -19.10
C GLU A 270 -8.24 -18.81 -20.51
N PHE A 271 -9.05 -19.64 -21.14
CA PHE A 271 -9.61 -19.36 -22.45
C PHE A 271 -11.04 -19.88 -22.59
N LEU A 272 -11.77 -19.30 -23.52
CA LEU A 272 -13.11 -19.74 -23.93
C LEU A 272 -13.12 -20.06 -25.42
N LEU A 273 -13.65 -21.22 -25.78
CA LEU A 273 -13.96 -21.56 -27.16
C LEU A 273 -15.22 -20.84 -27.65
N ASN A 274 -15.25 -20.51 -28.92
CA ASN A 274 -16.37 -19.86 -29.57
C ASN A 274 -16.91 -18.67 -28.75
N ALA A 275 -16.03 -17.73 -28.40
CA ALA A 275 -16.29 -16.59 -27.52
C ALA A 275 -15.53 -15.35 -27.96
N GLN A 276 -16.05 -14.17 -27.62
CA GLN A 276 -15.33 -12.90 -27.74
C GLN A 276 -14.69 -12.48 -26.39
N GLY A 277 -13.75 -11.54 -26.42
CA GLY A 277 -13.01 -11.08 -25.24
C GLY A 277 -13.90 -10.62 -24.07
N GLU A 278 -15.03 -9.99 -24.37
CA GLU A 278 -16.03 -9.56 -23.39
C GLU A 278 -16.65 -10.74 -22.61
N ASP A 279 -16.82 -11.89 -23.23
CA ASP A 279 -17.44 -13.06 -22.61
C ASP A 279 -16.56 -13.67 -21.53
N VAL A 280 -15.21 -13.52 -21.63
CA VAL A 280 -14.25 -13.95 -20.59
C VAL A 280 -14.37 -13.06 -19.36
N VAL A 281 -14.52 -11.76 -19.56
CA VAL A 281 -14.58 -10.76 -18.47
C VAL A 281 -15.95 -10.77 -17.80
N ALA A 282 -17.01 -10.99 -18.56
CA ALA A 282 -18.39 -10.96 -18.05
C ALA A 282 -18.73 -12.14 -17.12
N GLY A 283 -17.92 -13.20 -17.10
CA GLY A 283 -18.11 -14.35 -16.19
C GLY A 283 -19.36 -15.18 -16.46
N ILE A 284 -19.99 -15.04 -17.63
CA ILE A 284 -21.23 -15.74 -18.00
C ILE A 284 -20.98 -17.24 -18.27
N ARG A 285 -19.79 -17.55 -18.76
CA ARG A 285 -19.32 -18.91 -19.05
C ARG A 285 -18.09 -19.23 -18.23
N THR A 286 -17.95 -20.47 -17.77
CA THR A 286 -16.74 -20.91 -17.05
C THR A 286 -15.60 -21.15 -18.05
N PRO A 287 -14.49 -20.40 -17.96
CA PRO A 287 -13.36 -20.61 -18.85
C PRO A 287 -12.62 -21.91 -18.54
N GLU A 288 -11.96 -22.47 -19.56
CA GLU A 288 -11.06 -23.60 -19.43
C GLU A 288 -9.62 -23.12 -19.13
N PRO A 289 -8.83 -23.89 -18.33
CA PRO A 289 -7.44 -23.55 -18.11
C PRO A 289 -6.64 -23.61 -19.40
N ILE A 290 -5.65 -22.72 -19.56
CA ILE A 290 -4.85 -22.61 -20.78
C ILE A 290 -4.18 -23.93 -21.21
N SER A 291 -3.89 -24.82 -20.27
CA SER A 291 -3.32 -26.15 -20.55
C SER A 291 -4.24 -27.04 -21.37
N ALA A 292 -5.56 -26.83 -21.32
CA ALA A 292 -6.51 -27.62 -22.12
C ALA A 292 -6.41 -27.30 -23.63
N LEU A 293 -5.85 -26.14 -24.01
CA LEU A 293 -5.53 -25.80 -25.38
C LEU A 293 -4.54 -26.81 -26.03
N GLN A 294 -3.70 -27.44 -25.22
CA GLN A 294 -2.77 -28.46 -25.71
C GLN A 294 -3.48 -29.64 -26.38
N GLU A 295 -4.62 -30.04 -25.86
CA GLU A 295 -5.41 -31.14 -26.42
C GLU A 295 -6.35 -30.67 -27.52
N ARG A 296 -6.94 -29.48 -27.36
CA ARG A 296 -7.92 -28.91 -28.27
C ARG A 296 -7.32 -28.35 -29.55
N MET A 297 -6.21 -27.57 -29.43
CA MET A 297 -5.54 -26.91 -30.54
C MET A 297 -4.00 -26.95 -30.34
N PRO A 298 -3.34 -28.12 -30.56
CA PRO A 298 -1.92 -28.31 -30.22
C PRO A 298 -0.98 -27.29 -30.91
N THR A 299 -1.28 -26.92 -32.15
CA THR A 299 -0.45 -25.96 -32.91
C THR A 299 -0.53 -24.56 -32.29
N VAL A 300 -1.75 -24.10 -32.04
CA VAL A 300 -2.00 -22.81 -31.39
C VAL A 300 -1.36 -22.73 -29.99
N TYR A 301 -1.46 -23.82 -29.23
CA TYR A 301 -0.81 -23.90 -27.91
C TYR A 301 0.69 -23.72 -27.98
N LYS A 302 1.35 -24.35 -28.96
CA LYS A 302 2.80 -24.18 -29.18
C LYS A 302 3.15 -22.75 -29.58
N GLU A 303 2.37 -22.12 -30.46
CA GLU A 303 2.54 -20.73 -30.86
C GLU A 303 2.36 -19.77 -29.66
N LEU A 304 1.38 -20.05 -28.78
CA LEU A 304 1.15 -19.28 -27.58
C LEU A 304 2.32 -19.38 -26.60
N LEU A 305 2.85 -20.61 -26.38
CA LEU A 305 4.04 -20.80 -25.54
C LEU A 305 5.26 -20.06 -26.08
N TYR A 306 5.48 -20.12 -27.37
CA TYR A 306 6.57 -19.37 -28.03
C TYR A 306 6.37 -17.85 -27.87
N THR A 307 5.14 -17.38 -28.05
CA THR A 307 4.79 -15.96 -27.84
C THR A 307 5.06 -15.52 -26.40
N CYS A 308 4.67 -16.32 -25.43
CA CYS A 308 4.94 -16.06 -24.01
C CYS A 308 6.46 -15.95 -23.73
N GLU A 309 7.25 -16.89 -24.25
CA GLU A 309 8.69 -16.88 -24.08
C GLU A 309 9.35 -15.67 -24.76
N LEU A 310 8.94 -15.36 -25.97
CA LEU A 310 9.45 -14.20 -26.73
C LEU A 310 9.17 -12.90 -25.99
N LEU A 311 7.93 -12.69 -25.50
CA LEU A 311 7.54 -11.49 -24.79
C LEU A 311 8.26 -11.36 -23.44
N GLU A 312 8.35 -12.46 -22.67
CA GLU A 312 9.07 -12.44 -21.39
C GLU A 312 10.56 -12.12 -21.58
N ASN A 313 11.19 -12.67 -22.62
CA ASN A 313 12.59 -12.40 -22.93
C ASN A 313 12.81 -10.97 -23.47
N HIS A 314 11.84 -10.42 -24.21
CA HIS A 314 11.93 -9.08 -24.77
C HIS A 314 11.74 -7.98 -23.71
N TYR A 315 10.72 -8.15 -22.85
CA TYR A 315 10.43 -7.18 -21.80
C TYR A 315 11.22 -7.43 -20.51
N LEU A 316 11.89 -8.59 -20.42
CA LEU A 316 12.62 -9.04 -19.23
C LEU A 316 11.75 -9.04 -17.96
N ASP A 317 10.45 -9.17 -18.12
CA ASP A 317 9.47 -9.16 -17.03
C ASP A 317 8.29 -10.07 -17.37
N MET A 318 7.59 -10.54 -16.32
CA MET A 318 6.37 -11.32 -16.46
C MET A 318 5.31 -10.51 -17.22
N GLN A 319 4.72 -11.13 -18.24
CA GLN A 319 3.72 -10.51 -19.10
C GLN A 319 2.32 -11.10 -18.86
N ASP A 320 1.32 -10.23 -18.98
CA ASP A 320 -0.11 -10.50 -19.08
C ASP A 320 -0.51 -10.25 -20.54
N ILE A 321 -1.06 -11.29 -21.19
CA ILE A 321 -1.29 -11.34 -22.64
C ILE A 321 -2.76 -11.62 -22.90
N GLU A 322 -3.41 -10.73 -23.62
CA GLU A 322 -4.74 -10.96 -24.18
C GLU A 322 -4.59 -11.50 -25.61
N PHE A 323 -5.25 -12.60 -25.92
CA PHE A 323 -5.17 -13.23 -27.25
C PHE A 323 -6.53 -13.68 -27.77
N THR A 324 -6.63 -13.79 -29.09
CA THR A 324 -7.79 -14.39 -29.78
C THR A 324 -7.30 -15.40 -30.81
N ILE A 325 -8.04 -16.48 -30.94
CA ILE A 325 -7.83 -17.51 -31.97
C ILE A 325 -8.98 -17.38 -32.97
N GLU A 326 -8.67 -17.09 -34.23
CA GLU A 326 -9.65 -17.07 -35.28
C GLU A 326 -9.33 -18.17 -36.30
N LYS A 327 -10.23 -19.16 -36.43
CA LYS A 327 -10.09 -20.28 -37.36
C LYS A 327 -8.71 -20.97 -37.28
N GLY A 328 -8.27 -21.27 -36.06
CA GLY A 328 -7.00 -21.93 -35.76
C GLY A 328 -5.75 -21.07 -35.88
N LYS A 329 -5.87 -19.77 -36.07
CA LYS A 329 -4.75 -18.82 -36.12
C LYS A 329 -4.74 -17.96 -34.88
N LEU A 330 -3.58 -17.89 -34.19
CA LEU A 330 -3.36 -17.08 -33.00
C LEU A 330 -3.18 -15.60 -33.38
N TYR A 331 -3.78 -14.71 -32.59
CA TYR A 331 -3.54 -13.27 -32.61
C TYR A 331 -3.33 -12.74 -31.20
N VAL A 332 -2.34 -11.88 -31.03
CA VAL A 332 -2.05 -11.19 -29.77
C VAL A 332 -2.70 -9.81 -29.80
N LEU A 333 -3.63 -9.55 -28.89
CA LEU A 333 -4.38 -8.29 -28.88
C LEU A 333 -3.73 -7.24 -27.97
N GLN A 334 -3.07 -7.65 -26.91
CA GLN A 334 -2.44 -6.77 -25.94
C GLN A 334 -1.43 -7.53 -25.10
N THR A 335 -0.35 -6.86 -24.70
CA THR A 335 0.54 -7.28 -23.62
C THR A 335 0.75 -6.14 -22.64
N ARG A 336 1.01 -6.51 -21.38
CA ARG A 336 1.38 -5.57 -20.30
C ARG A 336 2.18 -6.31 -19.24
N SER A 337 2.92 -5.57 -18.40
CA SER A 337 3.53 -6.17 -17.20
C SER A 337 2.48 -6.83 -16.35
N GLY A 338 2.67 -8.10 -16.05
CA GLY A 338 1.71 -8.92 -15.32
C GLY A 338 1.51 -8.44 -13.89
N LYS A 339 0.25 -8.09 -13.54
CA LYS A 339 -0.11 -7.84 -12.15
C LYS A 339 0.06 -9.13 -11.37
N ARG A 340 0.72 -9.05 -10.21
CA ARG A 340 1.15 -10.22 -9.45
C ARG A 340 1.17 -9.94 -7.95
N THR A 341 1.11 -11.00 -7.18
CA THR A 341 1.28 -10.93 -5.72
C THR A 341 2.71 -10.57 -5.38
N ALA A 342 2.95 -10.11 -4.14
CA ALA A 342 4.29 -9.85 -3.63
C ALA A 342 5.19 -11.10 -3.69
N LYS A 343 4.65 -12.27 -3.39
CA LYS A 343 5.35 -13.56 -3.51
C LYS A 343 5.81 -13.81 -4.93
N ALA A 344 4.91 -13.66 -5.89
CA ALA A 344 5.22 -13.85 -7.31
C ALA A 344 6.22 -12.81 -7.82
N ALA A 345 6.16 -11.57 -7.34
CA ALA A 345 7.11 -10.52 -7.71
C ALA A 345 8.54 -10.86 -7.28
N ILE A 346 8.71 -11.30 -6.03
CA ILE A 346 10.02 -11.71 -5.50
C ILE A 346 10.54 -12.96 -6.22
N GLN A 347 9.67 -13.99 -6.35
CA GLN A 347 10.03 -15.22 -7.06
C GLN A 347 10.52 -14.92 -8.47
N ALA A 348 9.74 -14.15 -9.24
CA ALA A 348 10.09 -13.80 -10.61
C ALA A 348 11.38 -12.95 -10.69
N ALA A 349 11.57 -11.99 -9.78
CA ALA A 349 12.77 -11.16 -9.76
C ALA A 349 14.03 -11.99 -9.52
N VAL A 350 13.99 -12.92 -8.56
CA VAL A 350 15.11 -13.81 -8.25
C VAL A 350 15.37 -14.80 -9.38
N ASP A 351 14.32 -15.42 -9.93
CA ASP A 351 14.43 -16.33 -11.07
C ASP A 351 15.07 -15.65 -12.28
N PHE A 352 14.70 -14.41 -12.60
CA PHE A 352 15.29 -13.66 -13.71
C PHE A 352 16.78 -13.39 -13.52
N VAL A 353 17.24 -13.17 -12.29
CA VAL A 353 18.68 -13.08 -12.00
C VAL A 353 19.37 -14.44 -12.20
N GLN A 354 18.77 -15.51 -11.67
CA GLN A 354 19.31 -16.87 -11.81
C GLN A 354 19.32 -17.34 -13.27
N GLU A 355 18.36 -16.88 -14.09
CA GLU A 355 18.29 -17.11 -15.54
C GLU A 355 19.27 -16.21 -16.33
N GLY A 356 20.01 -15.30 -15.68
CA GLY A 356 20.94 -14.36 -16.32
C GLY A 356 20.26 -13.29 -17.18
N LYS A 357 18.99 -13.02 -16.97
CA LYS A 357 18.18 -12.04 -17.73
C LYS A 357 18.31 -10.62 -17.20
N ILE A 358 18.44 -10.47 -15.89
CA ILE A 358 18.58 -9.17 -15.21
C ILE A 358 19.68 -9.23 -14.16
N THR A 359 20.16 -8.07 -13.73
CA THR A 359 21.13 -7.97 -12.63
C THR A 359 20.43 -8.02 -11.27
N ARG A 360 21.20 -8.17 -10.19
CA ARG A 360 20.68 -8.11 -8.81
C ARG A 360 20.12 -6.74 -8.48
N GLU A 361 20.77 -5.70 -8.94
CA GLU A 361 20.35 -4.31 -8.78
C GLU A 361 19.00 -4.06 -9.45
N GLU A 362 18.83 -4.56 -10.68
CA GLU A 362 17.55 -4.47 -11.38
C GLU A 362 16.45 -5.26 -10.67
N ALA A 363 16.76 -6.43 -10.10
CA ALA A 363 15.81 -7.20 -9.31
C ALA A 363 15.35 -6.45 -8.06
N ILE A 364 16.28 -5.81 -7.33
CA ILE A 364 15.97 -4.97 -6.16
C ILE A 364 15.04 -3.80 -6.57
N MET A 365 15.33 -3.13 -7.68
CA MET A 365 14.56 -1.99 -8.16
C MET A 365 13.14 -2.33 -8.64
N ARG A 366 12.89 -3.58 -9.06
CA ARG A 366 11.59 -4.02 -9.60
C ARG A 366 10.57 -4.42 -8.54
N VAL A 367 11.01 -4.75 -7.33
CA VAL A 367 10.11 -5.17 -6.25
C VAL A 367 9.61 -3.93 -5.50
N GLU A 368 8.30 -3.73 -5.53
CA GLU A 368 7.66 -2.61 -4.82
C GLU A 368 7.69 -2.83 -3.30
N THR A 369 8.26 -1.89 -2.57
CA THR A 369 8.38 -1.95 -1.11
C THR A 369 7.03 -2.10 -0.41
N LYS A 370 5.97 -1.46 -0.93
CA LYS A 370 4.61 -1.55 -0.37
C LYS A 370 4.04 -2.96 -0.41
N GLN A 371 4.41 -3.75 -1.43
CA GLN A 371 3.92 -5.13 -1.57
C GLN A 371 4.48 -6.06 -0.49
N LEU A 372 5.68 -5.78 0.06
CA LEU A 372 6.29 -6.61 1.10
C LEU A 372 5.42 -6.72 2.36
N ASN A 373 4.62 -5.71 2.69
CA ASN A 373 3.69 -5.77 3.82
C ASN A 373 2.78 -7.00 3.77
N GLN A 374 2.36 -7.42 2.57
CA GLN A 374 1.47 -8.57 2.40
C GLN A 374 2.13 -9.89 2.79
N LEU A 375 3.46 -9.99 2.70
CA LEU A 375 4.22 -11.21 3.01
C LEU A 375 4.57 -11.36 4.49
N LEU A 376 4.59 -10.26 5.21
CA LEU A 376 5.06 -10.19 6.59
C LEU A 376 3.96 -10.47 7.61
N HIS A 377 2.71 -10.48 7.18
CA HIS A 377 1.55 -10.71 8.03
C HIS A 377 0.77 -11.95 7.59
N PRO A 378 0.07 -12.62 8.51
CA PRO A 378 -0.88 -13.67 8.15
C PRO A 378 -1.92 -13.17 7.16
N THR A 379 -2.39 -14.03 6.28
CA THR A 379 -3.45 -13.74 5.31
C THR A 379 -4.51 -14.84 5.36
N PHE A 380 -5.72 -14.57 4.87
CA PHE A 380 -6.74 -15.59 4.74
C PHE A 380 -6.47 -16.50 3.53
N LEU A 381 -6.83 -17.77 3.65
CA LEU A 381 -6.87 -18.67 2.51
C LEU A 381 -7.93 -18.19 1.51
N GLU A 382 -7.55 -18.03 0.23
CA GLU A 382 -8.47 -17.54 -0.82
C GLU A 382 -9.75 -18.39 -0.97
N SER A 383 -9.63 -19.70 -0.79
CA SER A 383 -10.78 -20.62 -0.82
C SER A 383 -11.77 -20.38 0.33
N ALA A 384 -11.26 -19.99 1.51
CA ALA A 384 -12.10 -19.68 2.67
C ALA A 384 -12.75 -18.28 2.56
N LEU A 385 -12.05 -17.32 1.95
CA LEU A 385 -12.57 -15.95 1.71
C LEU A 385 -13.78 -15.93 0.77
N LYS A 386 -13.85 -16.82 -0.22
CA LYS A 386 -14.97 -16.88 -1.17
C LYS A 386 -16.34 -17.09 -0.50
N ASN A 387 -16.34 -17.73 0.67
CA ASN A 387 -17.55 -18.01 1.45
C ASN A 387 -17.72 -17.05 2.64
N GLY A 388 -16.78 -16.12 2.85
CA GLY A 388 -16.81 -15.18 3.97
C GLY A 388 -17.86 -14.10 3.79
N GLN A 389 -18.75 -13.93 4.78
CA GLN A 389 -19.73 -12.86 4.83
C GLN A 389 -19.10 -11.59 5.38
N VAL A 390 -18.97 -10.55 4.55
CA VAL A 390 -18.53 -9.21 5.00
C VAL A 390 -19.71 -8.54 5.74
N ILE A 391 -19.46 -8.09 6.97
CA ILE A 391 -20.47 -7.46 7.84
C ILE A 391 -20.23 -5.96 8.02
N ALA A 392 -19.00 -5.47 7.80
CA ALA A 392 -18.64 -4.06 7.87
C ALA A 392 -17.32 -3.78 7.16
N THR A 393 -17.07 -2.50 6.88
CA THR A 393 -15.80 -2.03 6.32
C THR A 393 -15.32 -0.80 7.08
N GLY A 394 -14.06 -0.80 7.47
CA GLY A 394 -13.38 0.32 8.14
C GLY A 394 -12.06 0.66 7.46
N LEU A 395 -11.27 1.52 8.10
CA LEU A 395 -9.95 1.91 7.61
C LEU A 395 -8.93 0.77 7.85
N PRO A 396 -8.12 0.40 6.85
CA PRO A 396 -7.07 -0.61 6.96
C PRO A 396 -5.88 -0.08 7.77
N ALA A 397 -6.06 0.02 9.10
CA ALA A 397 -5.17 0.73 10.00
C ALA A 397 -3.84 0.00 10.25
N SER A 398 -3.85 -1.33 10.28
CA SER A 398 -2.64 -2.15 10.33
C SER A 398 -2.87 -3.45 9.56
N PRO A 399 -1.92 -3.84 8.68
CA PRO A 399 -2.10 -4.96 7.76
C PRO A 399 -2.14 -6.31 8.48
N GLY A 400 -2.53 -7.35 7.72
CA GLY A 400 -2.65 -8.72 8.18
C GLY A 400 -4.09 -9.21 8.24
N ALA A 401 -4.24 -10.50 8.50
CA ALA A 401 -5.51 -11.12 8.77
C ALA A 401 -5.49 -11.78 10.16
N ALA A 402 -6.60 -11.75 10.85
CA ALA A 402 -6.75 -12.40 12.13
C ALA A 402 -8.17 -12.90 12.33
N THR A 403 -8.30 -13.99 13.07
CA THR A 403 -9.57 -14.56 13.52
C THR A 403 -9.52 -14.72 15.02
N GLY A 404 -10.63 -14.46 15.71
CA GLY A 404 -10.71 -14.61 17.14
C GLY A 404 -12.10 -14.30 17.71
N GLN A 405 -12.23 -14.53 19.00
CA GLN A 405 -13.43 -14.21 19.76
C GLN A 405 -13.45 -12.74 20.16
N ILE A 406 -14.63 -12.14 20.15
CA ILE A 406 -14.88 -10.75 20.55
C ILE A 406 -14.68 -10.60 22.06
N PHE A 407 -13.90 -9.60 22.47
CA PHE A 407 -13.82 -9.11 23.83
C PHE A 407 -13.89 -7.57 23.83
N PHE A 408 -14.64 -7.00 24.77
CA PHE A 408 -14.87 -5.56 24.85
C PHE A 408 -14.01 -4.87 25.91
N GLU A 409 -13.42 -5.62 26.84
CA GLU A 409 -12.55 -5.09 27.89
C GLU A 409 -11.12 -5.65 27.76
N ALA A 410 -10.10 -4.76 27.87
CA ALA A 410 -8.69 -5.14 27.76
C ALA A 410 -8.29 -6.23 28.78
N LYS A 411 -8.75 -6.13 30.01
CA LYS A 411 -8.45 -7.12 31.07
C LYS A 411 -9.00 -8.51 30.76
N GLU A 412 -10.22 -8.59 30.26
CA GLU A 412 -10.84 -9.87 29.88
C GLU A 412 -10.17 -10.47 28.64
N ALA A 413 -9.78 -9.60 27.68
CA ALA A 413 -8.99 -10.00 26.52
C ALA A 413 -7.66 -10.65 26.93
N VAL A 414 -6.96 -10.10 27.91
CA VAL A 414 -5.72 -10.68 28.47
C VAL A 414 -5.98 -12.05 29.08
N GLN A 415 -7.00 -12.16 29.96
CA GLN A 415 -7.35 -13.42 30.59
C GLN A 415 -7.77 -14.52 29.62
N ALA A 416 -8.46 -14.15 28.55
CA ALA A 416 -8.84 -15.07 27.49
C ALA A 416 -7.61 -15.54 26.69
N ALA A 417 -6.73 -14.60 26.34
CA ALA A 417 -5.49 -14.92 25.64
C ALA A 417 -4.54 -15.82 26.45
N GLU A 418 -4.44 -15.62 27.75
CA GLU A 418 -3.68 -16.51 28.65
C GLU A 418 -4.24 -17.94 28.70
N ARG A 419 -5.52 -18.10 28.45
CA ARG A 419 -6.17 -19.43 28.32
C ARG A 419 -6.00 -20.02 26.91
N GLY A 420 -5.26 -19.33 26.00
CA GLY A 420 -5.03 -19.78 24.63
C GLY A 420 -6.19 -19.50 23.66
N ILE A 421 -7.14 -18.66 24.04
CA ILE A 421 -8.26 -18.28 23.19
C ILE A 421 -7.78 -17.18 22.24
N PRO A 422 -7.99 -17.31 20.91
CA PRO A 422 -7.68 -16.23 19.98
C PRO A 422 -8.67 -15.06 20.19
N VAL A 423 -8.16 -13.87 20.44
CA VAL A 423 -8.93 -12.69 20.86
C VAL A 423 -8.93 -11.61 19.80
N ILE A 424 -10.08 -11.01 19.56
CA ILE A 424 -10.23 -9.72 18.90
C ILE A 424 -10.74 -8.70 19.91
N LEU A 425 -9.94 -7.68 20.21
CA LEU A 425 -10.35 -6.58 21.07
C LEU A 425 -11.22 -5.60 20.28
N VAL A 426 -12.46 -5.41 20.72
CA VAL A 426 -13.45 -4.56 20.06
C VAL A 426 -13.80 -3.38 20.96
N ARG A 427 -13.50 -2.16 20.51
CA ARG A 427 -13.70 -0.94 21.29
C ARG A 427 -14.36 0.15 20.45
N ASN A 428 -14.98 1.12 21.09
CA ASN A 428 -15.35 2.35 20.42
C ASN A 428 -14.10 3.12 19.97
N GLU A 429 -13.15 3.29 20.88
CA GLU A 429 -11.80 3.79 20.66
C GLU A 429 -10.87 3.18 21.70
N THR A 430 -9.57 3.08 21.43
CA THR A 430 -8.62 2.58 22.41
C THR A 430 -7.89 3.72 23.11
N SER A 431 -7.48 3.47 24.35
CA SER A 431 -6.68 4.35 25.20
C SER A 431 -5.35 3.69 25.58
N PRO A 432 -4.37 4.42 26.12
CA PRO A 432 -3.14 3.84 26.65
C PRO A 432 -3.36 2.74 27.70
N GLU A 433 -4.49 2.75 28.38
CA GLU A 433 -4.87 1.73 29.37
C GLU A 433 -5.21 0.38 28.72
N ASP A 434 -5.51 0.36 27.42
CA ASP A 434 -5.83 -0.85 26.67
C ASP A 434 -4.60 -1.58 26.10
N ILE A 435 -3.38 -1.04 26.28
CA ILE A 435 -2.13 -1.52 25.64
C ILE A 435 -1.91 -3.01 25.89
N GLU A 436 -2.13 -3.50 27.12
CA GLU A 436 -1.92 -4.91 27.45
C GLU A 436 -2.94 -5.81 26.72
N GLY A 437 -4.22 -5.42 26.71
CA GLY A 437 -5.27 -6.09 25.95
C GLY A 437 -4.96 -6.11 24.45
N MET A 438 -4.51 -4.99 23.91
CA MET A 438 -4.10 -4.89 22.51
C MET A 438 -2.90 -5.81 22.18
N ALA A 439 -1.91 -5.85 23.07
CA ALA A 439 -0.71 -6.69 22.90
C ALA A 439 -1.03 -8.19 22.90
N ARG A 440 -1.96 -8.62 23.75
CA ARG A 440 -2.39 -10.03 23.86
C ARG A 440 -3.40 -10.46 22.80
N SER A 441 -4.16 -9.51 22.23
CA SER A 441 -5.15 -9.79 21.19
C SER A 441 -4.51 -10.15 19.85
N ASN A 442 -5.20 -10.93 19.03
CA ASN A 442 -4.80 -11.27 17.67
C ASN A 442 -5.07 -10.09 16.71
N ALA A 443 -6.12 -9.31 16.99
CA ALA A 443 -6.46 -8.12 16.23
C ALA A 443 -7.25 -7.11 17.06
N ILE A 444 -7.31 -5.88 16.55
CA ILE A 444 -8.04 -4.75 17.13
C ILE A 444 -9.07 -4.23 16.14
N LEU A 445 -10.29 -3.98 16.62
CA LEU A 445 -11.38 -3.38 15.84
C LEU A 445 -11.92 -2.18 16.60
N THR A 446 -11.98 -1.01 15.97
CA THR A 446 -12.60 0.17 16.58
C THR A 446 -13.69 0.79 15.72
N ALA A 447 -14.78 1.26 16.36
CA ALA A 447 -15.85 1.99 15.67
C ALA A 447 -15.38 3.39 15.26
N HIS A 448 -14.54 4.02 16.06
CA HIS A 448 -14.01 5.36 15.83
C HIS A 448 -12.48 5.33 15.67
N GLY A 449 -11.92 6.43 15.15
CA GLY A 449 -10.49 6.61 14.96
C GLY A 449 -10.06 6.51 13.51
N GLY A 450 -8.97 7.20 13.19
CA GLY A 450 -8.34 7.23 11.87
C GLY A 450 -7.05 6.42 11.81
N MET A 451 -6.32 6.55 10.69
CA MET A 451 -5.02 5.90 10.48
C MET A 451 -3.94 6.29 11.48
N THR A 452 -4.11 7.39 12.18
CA THR A 452 -3.20 7.94 13.21
C THR A 452 -3.74 7.82 14.61
N SER A 453 -4.90 7.18 14.83
CA SER A 453 -5.46 6.95 16.16
C SER A 453 -4.55 6.05 17.01
N HIS A 454 -4.74 6.09 18.32
CA HIS A 454 -4.02 5.24 19.27
C HIS A 454 -4.08 3.75 18.86
N ALA A 455 -5.29 3.25 18.53
CA ALA A 455 -5.46 1.88 18.03
C ALA A 455 -4.57 1.57 16.81
N ALA A 456 -4.58 2.45 15.81
CA ALA A 456 -3.85 2.27 14.57
C ALA A 456 -2.33 2.27 14.77
N VAL A 457 -1.83 3.20 15.58
CA VAL A 457 -0.39 3.39 15.83
C VAL A 457 0.17 2.24 16.64
N VAL A 458 -0.48 1.93 17.75
CA VAL A 458 -0.05 0.85 18.65
C VAL A 458 -0.13 -0.51 17.97
N ALA A 459 -1.22 -0.79 17.25
CA ALA A 459 -1.38 -2.04 16.50
C ALA A 459 -0.28 -2.20 15.44
N ARG A 460 0.05 -1.14 14.69
CA ARG A 460 1.18 -1.17 13.73
C ARG A 460 2.52 -1.40 14.42
N GLY A 461 2.76 -0.75 15.55
CA GLY A 461 3.98 -0.97 16.34
C GLY A 461 4.12 -2.42 16.79
N MET A 462 3.02 -3.03 17.21
CA MET A 462 2.96 -4.43 17.67
C MET A 462 2.83 -5.44 16.51
N GLY A 463 2.65 -5.00 15.26
CA GLY A 463 2.38 -5.87 14.10
C GLY A 463 1.08 -6.66 14.20
N LYS A 464 0.08 -6.09 14.85
CA LYS A 464 -1.27 -6.68 15.01
C LYS A 464 -2.18 -6.18 13.90
N CYS A 465 -3.02 -7.06 13.37
CA CYS A 465 -4.09 -6.67 12.47
C CYS A 465 -5.00 -5.63 13.14
N CYS A 466 -5.29 -4.52 12.44
CA CYS A 466 -6.18 -3.50 12.98
C CYS A 466 -7.07 -2.89 11.91
N ILE A 467 -8.35 -2.78 12.24
CA ILE A 467 -9.33 -2.02 11.47
C ILE A 467 -9.86 -0.92 12.38
N ALA A 468 -9.73 0.33 11.97
CA ALA A 468 -10.20 1.49 12.73
C ALA A 468 -11.33 2.23 12.00
N GLY A 469 -12.12 3.00 12.73
CA GLY A 469 -13.16 3.85 12.13
C GLY A 469 -14.28 3.07 11.43
N CYS A 470 -14.68 1.92 11.98
CA CYS A 470 -15.73 1.08 11.44
C CYS A 470 -17.10 1.58 11.86
N ALA A 471 -17.53 2.76 11.35
CA ALA A 471 -18.73 3.48 11.75
C ALA A 471 -20.07 2.74 11.50
N GLU A 472 -20.02 1.68 10.68
CA GLU A 472 -21.18 0.82 10.42
C GLU A 472 -21.53 -0.08 11.62
N LEU A 473 -20.60 -0.23 12.58
CA LEU A 473 -20.75 -1.06 13.76
C LEU A 473 -21.09 -0.19 14.98
N ILE A 474 -22.12 -0.58 15.74
CA ILE A 474 -22.47 0.07 16.98
C ILE A 474 -22.00 -0.81 18.14
N ILE A 475 -20.97 -0.33 18.86
CA ILE A 475 -20.35 -1.06 19.96
C ILE A 475 -20.93 -0.54 21.30
N ASN A 476 -21.55 -1.42 22.07
CA ASN A 476 -21.94 -1.17 23.45
C ASN A 476 -21.02 -1.96 24.40
N GLU A 477 -19.96 -1.32 24.85
CA GLU A 477 -18.95 -1.94 25.73
C GLU A 477 -19.54 -2.37 27.07
N HIS A 478 -20.55 -1.65 27.59
CA HIS A 478 -21.17 -1.95 28.88
C HIS A 478 -22.07 -3.20 28.82
N GLU A 479 -22.81 -3.33 27.72
CA GLU A 479 -23.69 -4.49 27.50
C GLU A 479 -22.95 -5.63 26.78
N LYS A 480 -21.69 -5.40 26.42
CA LYS A 480 -20.82 -6.35 25.69
C LYS A 480 -21.47 -6.87 24.40
N THR A 481 -21.96 -5.92 23.59
CA THR A 481 -22.62 -6.23 22.34
C THR A 481 -22.07 -5.39 21.17
N LEU A 482 -22.04 -6.02 20.00
CA LEU A 482 -21.71 -5.43 18.73
C LEU A 482 -22.91 -5.55 17.81
N LEU A 483 -23.59 -4.44 17.52
CA LEU A 483 -24.76 -4.43 16.64
C LEU A 483 -24.34 -4.15 15.21
N LEU A 484 -24.78 -5.01 14.31
CA LEU A 484 -24.55 -4.92 12.87
C LEU A 484 -25.59 -4.02 12.20
N SER A 485 -25.28 -3.49 11.02
CA SER A 485 -26.22 -2.71 10.19
C SER A 485 -27.48 -3.49 9.80
N THR A 486 -27.45 -4.83 9.85
CA THR A 486 -28.60 -5.71 9.63
C THR A 486 -29.58 -5.77 10.81
N GLY A 487 -29.21 -5.25 11.98
CA GLY A 487 -29.94 -5.36 13.23
C GLY A 487 -29.61 -6.62 14.06
N GLU A 488 -28.73 -7.47 13.58
CA GLU A 488 -28.19 -8.61 14.33
C GLU A 488 -27.17 -8.14 15.37
N ALA A 489 -27.20 -8.74 16.58
CA ALA A 489 -26.25 -8.44 17.64
C ALA A 489 -25.29 -9.61 17.83
N LEU A 490 -24.01 -9.32 17.89
CA LEU A 490 -22.95 -10.24 18.30
C LEU A 490 -22.57 -9.95 19.74
N HIS A 491 -22.19 -10.99 20.45
CA HIS A 491 -21.87 -10.95 21.89
C HIS A 491 -20.41 -11.28 22.13
N GLU A 492 -19.95 -11.03 23.34
CA GLU A 492 -18.64 -11.46 23.80
C GLU A 492 -18.49 -12.98 23.64
N GLY A 493 -17.39 -13.42 23.05
CA GLY A 493 -17.12 -14.82 22.74
C GLY A 493 -17.53 -15.27 21.31
N ASP A 494 -18.34 -14.47 20.59
CA ASP A 494 -18.62 -14.74 19.18
C ASP A 494 -17.36 -14.51 18.32
N TYR A 495 -17.24 -15.23 17.19
CA TYR A 495 -16.08 -15.14 16.34
C TYR A 495 -16.23 -14.06 15.27
N LEU A 496 -15.15 -13.32 15.08
CA LEU A 496 -14.94 -12.43 13.93
C LEU A 496 -13.63 -12.77 13.21
N SER A 497 -13.55 -12.36 11.96
CA SER A 497 -12.33 -12.38 11.18
C SER A 497 -12.08 -11.00 10.56
N LEU A 498 -10.88 -10.46 10.76
CA LEU A 498 -10.49 -9.12 10.32
C LEU A 498 -9.44 -9.21 9.22
N ASN A 499 -9.64 -8.48 8.11
CA ASN A 499 -8.63 -8.26 7.09
C ASN A 499 -8.13 -6.82 7.18
N GLY A 500 -7.08 -6.61 7.95
CA GLY A 500 -6.47 -5.29 8.16
C GLY A 500 -5.79 -4.70 6.92
N SER A 501 -5.57 -5.50 5.87
CA SER A 501 -5.04 -5.00 4.59
C SER A 501 -6.12 -4.39 3.69
N THR A 502 -7.38 -4.82 3.86
CA THR A 502 -8.52 -4.35 3.04
C THR A 502 -9.58 -3.59 3.84
N GLY A 503 -9.45 -3.55 5.17
CA GLY A 503 -10.43 -2.95 6.07
C GLY A 503 -11.74 -3.73 6.23
N LYS A 504 -11.83 -4.97 5.76
CA LYS A 504 -13.05 -5.78 5.80
C LYS A 504 -13.17 -6.60 7.07
N VAL A 505 -14.34 -6.55 7.68
CA VAL A 505 -14.75 -7.36 8.84
C VAL A 505 -15.68 -8.47 8.35
N TYR A 506 -15.38 -9.69 8.72
CA TYR A 506 -16.15 -10.89 8.34
C TYR A 506 -16.78 -11.54 9.56
N LEU A 507 -17.98 -12.07 9.37
CA LEU A 507 -18.66 -12.87 10.40
C LEU A 507 -18.00 -14.25 10.51
N GLY A 508 -17.78 -14.71 11.75
CA GLY A 508 -17.30 -16.04 12.05
C GLY A 508 -15.80 -16.23 11.82
N GLU A 509 -15.40 -17.51 11.82
CA GLU A 509 -14.00 -17.93 11.72
C GLU A 509 -13.62 -18.22 10.27
N ILE A 510 -12.56 -17.55 9.78
CA ILE A 510 -11.95 -17.78 8.47
C ILE A 510 -10.52 -18.30 8.65
N SER A 511 -10.19 -19.39 7.98
CA SER A 511 -8.88 -20.03 8.06
C SER A 511 -7.76 -19.11 7.55
N LEU A 512 -6.68 -19.04 8.33
CA LEU A 512 -5.47 -18.24 8.06
C LEU A 512 -4.37 -19.08 7.40
N THR A 513 -3.50 -18.41 6.67
CA THR A 513 -2.19 -18.93 6.27
C THR A 513 -1.11 -18.05 6.91
N GLU A 514 -0.04 -18.68 7.41
CA GLU A 514 1.07 -17.97 8.04
C GLU A 514 1.86 -17.13 7.03
N ALA A 515 2.57 -16.12 7.55
CA ALA A 515 3.49 -15.29 6.76
C ALA A 515 4.56 -16.17 6.09
N GLN A 516 4.69 -16.09 4.76
CA GLN A 516 5.63 -16.90 4.00
C GLN A 516 6.97 -16.18 3.81
N ILE A 517 7.83 -16.22 4.82
CA ILE A 517 9.19 -15.68 4.77
C ILE A 517 10.16 -16.84 4.58
N GLY A 518 10.92 -16.84 3.48
CA GLY A 518 11.91 -17.89 3.20
C GLY A 518 12.43 -17.88 1.76
N GLY A 519 13.40 -18.72 1.43
CA GLY A 519 13.90 -18.91 0.06
C GLY A 519 14.28 -17.61 -0.64
N HIS A 520 13.60 -17.30 -1.74
CA HIS A 520 13.86 -16.14 -2.60
C HIS A 520 13.69 -14.78 -1.89
N PHE A 521 12.84 -14.71 -0.87
CA PHE A 521 12.76 -13.49 -0.05
C PHE A 521 14.08 -13.21 0.67
N ASN A 522 14.69 -14.22 1.29
CA ASN A 522 15.95 -14.07 1.99
C ASN A 522 17.09 -13.75 1.01
N GLU A 523 17.05 -14.32 -0.18
CA GLU A 523 18.03 -14.05 -1.24
C GLU A 523 17.95 -12.59 -1.72
N LEU A 524 16.75 -12.09 -2.00
CA LEU A 524 16.52 -10.69 -2.36
C LEU A 524 16.97 -9.73 -1.24
N MET A 525 16.66 -10.07 0.03
CA MET A 525 17.06 -9.26 1.17
C MET A 525 18.58 -9.24 1.38
N ALA A 526 19.28 -10.36 1.12
CA ALA A 526 20.73 -10.39 1.17
C ALA A 526 21.38 -9.49 0.09
N TRP A 527 20.79 -9.45 -1.10
CA TRP A 527 21.22 -8.50 -2.14
C TRP A 527 20.96 -7.05 -1.72
N ALA A 528 19.79 -6.77 -1.14
CA ALA A 528 19.47 -5.43 -0.66
C ALA A 528 20.44 -4.97 0.44
N ASP A 529 20.81 -5.84 1.38
CA ASP A 529 21.78 -5.51 2.43
C ASP A 529 23.17 -5.19 1.89
N ALA A 530 23.57 -5.81 0.77
CA ALA A 530 24.86 -5.53 0.14
C ALA A 530 24.91 -4.15 -0.53
N GLU A 531 23.76 -3.61 -0.93
CA GLU A 531 23.65 -2.33 -1.64
C GLU A 531 23.32 -1.14 -0.72
N LYS A 532 22.60 -1.35 0.38
CA LYS A 532 22.18 -0.26 1.27
C LYS A 532 23.34 0.40 1.98
N ARG A 533 23.25 1.71 2.22
CA ARG A 533 24.20 2.49 3.04
C ARG A 533 23.65 2.74 4.44
N LEU A 534 22.34 3.01 4.56
CA LEU A 534 21.67 3.21 5.83
C LEU A 534 21.61 1.92 6.63
N MET A 535 22.00 1.95 7.90
CA MET A 535 21.70 0.87 8.83
C MET A 535 20.21 0.86 9.15
N ILE A 536 19.63 -0.33 9.29
CA ILE A 536 18.23 -0.49 9.66
C ILE A 536 18.12 -1.00 11.08
N ARG A 537 17.75 -0.10 11.98
CA ARG A 537 17.48 -0.41 13.40
C ARG A 537 15.98 -0.57 13.65
N VAL A 538 15.65 -1.04 14.83
CA VAL A 538 14.24 -1.28 15.22
C VAL A 538 13.84 -0.43 16.42
N ASN A 539 12.58 0.00 16.44
CA ASN A 539 11.91 0.48 17.63
C ASN A 539 11.36 -0.74 18.39
N ALA A 540 11.99 -1.11 19.48
CA ALA A 540 11.64 -2.28 20.26
C ALA A 540 11.81 -2.01 21.75
N ASP A 541 10.74 -2.22 22.51
CA ASP A 541 10.67 -1.96 23.93
C ASP A 541 10.69 -3.27 24.76
N THR A 542 10.50 -4.41 24.08
CA THR A 542 10.49 -5.75 24.68
C THR A 542 11.50 -6.69 24.03
N PRO A 543 12.01 -7.69 24.78
CA PRO A 543 12.84 -8.77 24.26
C PRO A 543 12.20 -9.53 23.09
N SER A 544 10.89 -9.74 23.13
CA SER A 544 10.14 -10.43 22.08
C SER A 544 10.16 -9.67 20.76
N ASP A 545 9.90 -8.37 20.81
CA ASP A 545 9.90 -7.50 19.62
C ASP A 545 11.28 -7.44 18.99
N PHE A 546 12.32 -7.36 19.82
CA PHE A 546 13.69 -7.33 19.32
C PHE A 546 14.12 -8.64 18.68
N LYS A 547 13.82 -9.80 19.31
CA LYS A 547 14.06 -11.12 18.69
C LYS A 547 13.38 -11.23 17.33
N LYS A 548 12.14 -10.78 17.22
CA LYS A 548 11.40 -10.77 15.95
C LYS A 548 12.04 -9.86 14.90
N ALA A 549 12.45 -8.67 15.30
CA ALA A 549 13.12 -7.74 14.40
C ALA A 549 14.47 -8.26 13.89
N LEU A 550 15.22 -8.97 14.71
CA LEU A 550 16.46 -9.63 14.30
C LEU A 550 16.23 -10.71 13.24
N LEU A 551 15.11 -11.46 13.33
CA LEU A 551 14.71 -12.41 12.27
C LEU A 551 14.40 -11.68 10.94
N PHE A 552 13.95 -10.45 11.01
CA PHE A 552 13.72 -9.58 9.85
C PHE A 552 14.97 -8.85 9.37
N GLY A 553 16.09 -8.98 10.07
CA GLY A 553 17.39 -8.41 9.70
C GLY A 553 17.67 -7.02 10.29
N ALA A 554 17.11 -6.70 11.46
CA ALA A 554 17.45 -5.49 12.19
C ALA A 554 18.92 -5.50 12.66
N GLU A 555 19.58 -4.35 12.64
CA GLU A 555 21.02 -4.20 12.95
C GLU A 555 21.26 -3.58 14.34
N GLY A 556 20.22 -3.45 15.15
CA GLY A 556 20.26 -2.92 16.51
C GLY A 556 18.95 -2.28 16.89
N ILE A 557 18.88 -1.72 18.11
CA ILE A 557 17.74 -0.92 18.57
C ILE A 557 18.05 0.55 18.33
N GLY A 558 17.19 1.24 17.61
CA GLY A 558 17.27 2.69 17.39
C GLY A 558 16.38 3.49 18.32
N LEU A 559 15.41 2.84 18.96
CA LEU A 559 14.58 3.42 20.00
C LEU A 559 14.03 2.32 20.93
N CYS A 560 14.41 2.36 22.20
CA CYS A 560 13.76 1.67 23.28
C CYS A 560 13.12 2.74 24.20
N ARG A 561 11.79 2.68 24.37
CA ARG A 561 11.02 3.62 25.18
C ARG A 561 10.86 3.09 26.57
N THR A 562 11.47 3.75 27.55
CA THR A 562 11.45 3.28 28.95
C THR A 562 10.08 3.45 29.61
N GLU A 563 9.23 4.36 29.13
CA GLU A 563 7.88 4.54 29.64
C GLU A 563 7.00 3.30 29.45
N HIS A 564 7.15 2.56 28.35
CA HIS A 564 6.37 1.35 28.10
C HIS A 564 6.67 0.25 29.14
N MET A 565 7.90 0.23 29.67
CA MET A 565 8.26 -0.69 30.75
C MET A 565 7.54 -0.34 32.05
N PHE A 566 7.15 0.92 32.26
CA PHE A 566 6.52 1.38 33.49
C PHE A 566 5.00 1.10 33.56
N PHE A 567 4.35 0.80 32.44
CA PHE A 567 2.92 0.47 32.43
C PHE A 567 2.61 -0.98 32.84
N ASP A 568 3.61 -1.84 33.05
CA ASP A 568 3.43 -3.20 33.56
C ASP A 568 2.67 -3.20 34.91
N GLU A 569 1.70 -4.08 35.08
CA GLU A 569 0.83 -4.14 36.28
C GLU A 569 1.60 -4.25 37.59
N LYS A 570 2.76 -4.90 37.60
CA LYS A 570 3.60 -5.04 38.77
C LYS A 570 4.41 -3.79 39.08
N ARG A 571 4.63 -2.94 38.12
CA ARG A 571 5.51 -1.76 38.18
C ARG A 571 4.74 -0.47 38.40
N ILE A 572 3.58 -0.33 37.75
CA ILE A 572 2.79 0.90 37.79
C ILE A 572 2.47 1.38 39.21
N PRO A 573 2.23 0.52 40.23
CA PRO A 573 2.05 0.99 41.61
C PRO A 573 3.27 1.73 42.15
N TYR A 574 4.48 1.28 41.83
CA TYR A 574 5.72 1.93 42.28
C TYR A 574 5.97 3.23 41.48
N VAL A 575 5.68 3.24 40.19
CA VAL A 575 5.77 4.46 39.38
C VAL A 575 4.85 5.54 39.94
N ARG A 576 3.59 5.21 40.26
CA ARG A 576 2.63 6.11 40.89
C ARG A 576 3.13 6.63 42.26
N GLN A 577 3.75 5.77 43.08
CA GLN A 577 4.37 6.16 44.36
C GLN A 577 5.56 7.11 44.14
N MET A 578 6.43 6.83 43.18
CA MET A 578 7.55 7.71 42.81
C MET A 578 7.06 9.11 42.43
N ILE A 579 6.00 9.19 41.59
CA ILE A 579 5.42 10.46 41.14
C ILE A 579 4.81 11.27 42.27
N LEU A 580 4.12 10.59 43.19
CA LEU A 580 3.41 11.23 44.30
C LEU A 580 4.26 11.45 45.54
N ALA A 581 5.55 11.04 45.49
CA ALA A 581 6.49 11.25 46.62
C ALA A 581 6.69 12.74 46.92
N GLU A 582 6.64 13.12 48.18
CA GLU A 582 6.77 14.50 48.64
C GLU A 582 8.21 14.88 49.02
N SER A 583 9.02 13.88 49.26
CA SER A 583 10.44 14.09 49.63
C SER A 583 11.38 13.31 48.70
N LEU A 584 12.63 13.77 48.61
CA LEU A 584 13.68 13.09 47.83
C LEU A 584 13.89 11.65 48.40
N ASN A 585 13.98 11.48 49.71
CA ASN A 585 14.20 10.17 50.31
C ASN A 585 13.07 9.18 50.01
N GLU A 586 11.81 9.63 50.04
CA GLU A 586 10.67 8.81 49.67
C GLU A 586 10.77 8.40 48.21
N ARG A 587 11.11 9.32 47.29
CA ARG A 587 11.27 9.03 45.86
C ARG A 587 12.45 8.09 45.61
N GLU A 588 13.62 8.31 46.23
CA GLU A 588 14.80 7.47 46.03
C GLU A 588 14.55 6.02 46.52
N SER A 589 13.78 5.83 47.59
CA SER A 589 13.43 4.48 48.07
C SER A 589 12.62 3.69 47.08
N VAL A 590 11.71 4.34 46.33
CA VAL A 590 10.91 3.72 45.28
C VAL A 590 11.71 3.53 43.98
N LEU A 591 12.57 4.52 43.68
CA LEU A 591 13.46 4.44 42.51
C LEU A 591 14.43 3.25 42.63
N ALA A 592 14.88 2.90 43.84
CA ALA A 592 15.71 1.72 44.03
C ALA A 592 15.03 0.42 43.62
N ILE A 593 13.72 0.32 43.86
CA ILE A 593 12.92 -0.84 43.42
C ILE A 593 12.77 -0.85 41.90
N LEU A 594 12.41 0.29 41.31
CA LEU A 594 12.25 0.43 39.86
C LEU A 594 13.56 0.17 39.11
N LYS A 595 14.71 0.56 39.68
CA LYS A 595 16.05 0.31 39.12
C LYS A 595 16.30 -1.17 38.93
N GLU A 596 16.03 -2.00 39.93
CA GLU A 596 16.25 -3.45 39.82
C GLU A 596 15.34 -4.10 38.73
N MET A 597 14.12 -3.58 38.59
CA MET A 597 13.21 -4.05 37.54
C MET A 597 13.72 -3.68 36.16
N GLN A 598 14.15 -2.42 35.92
CA GLN A 598 14.71 -1.99 34.65
C GLN A 598 16.04 -2.65 34.31
N LYS A 599 16.88 -2.93 35.31
CA LYS A 599 18.11 -3.71 35.13
C LYS A 599 17.85 -5.09 34.54
N ALA A 600 16.81 -5.77 34.96
CA ALA A 600 16.45 -7.07 34.42
C ALA A 600 16.09 -6.95 32.93
N ASP A 601 15.28 -5.95 32.55
CA ASP A 601 14.85 -5.71 31.17
C ASP A 601 16.04 -5.37 30.29
N PHE A 602 16.86 -4.39 30.68
CA PHE A 602 18.00 -3.98 29.87
C PHE A 602 19.04 -5.08 29.71
N SER A 603 19.27 -5.90 30.79
CA SER A 603 20.17 -7.06 30.69
C SER A 603 19.68 -8.06 29.65
N GLU A 604 18.39 -8.33 29.57
CA GLU A 604 17.85 -9.22 28.54
C GLU A 604 17.98 -8.61 27.13
N LEU A 605 17.71 -7.32 26.97
CA LEU A 605 17.90 -6.63 25.67
C LEU A 605 19.37 -6.66 25.22
N PHE A 606 20.32 -6.39 26.12
CA PHE A 606 21.75 -6.44 25.78
C PHE A 606 22.22 -7.85 25.41
N ARG A 607 21.76 -8.91 26.10
CA ARG A 607 22.07 -10.29 25.71
C ARG A 607 21.57 -10.64 24.31
N ILE A 608 20.37 -10.16 23.96
CA ILE A 608 19.80 -10.37 22.62
C ILE A 608 20.53 -9.53 21.57
N ALA A 609 20.99 -8.33 21.94
CA ALA A 609 21.69 -7.42 21.04
C ALA A 609 23.03 -7.99 20.56
N ASP A 610 23.76 -8.70 21.44
CA ASP A 610 24.99 -9.40 21.12
C ASP A 610 25.94 -8.55 20.24
N GLY A 611 26.45 -7.48 20.82
CA GLY A 611 27.35 -6.52 20.14
C GLY A 611 26.68 -5.46 19.26
N ARG A 612 25.36 -5.48 19.14
CA ARG A 612 24.63 -4.42 18.42
C ARG A 612 24.31 -3.25 19.31
N ALA A 613 24.21 -2.07 18.75
CA ALA A 613 23.84 -0.86 19.49
C ALA A 613 22.39 -0.95 20.02
N VAL A 614 22.21 -0.51 21.27
CA VAL A 614 20.91 -0.41 21.96
C VAL A 614 20.70 1.03 22.39
N ASN A 615 19.88 1.77 21.65
CA ASN A 615 19.54 3.16 21.96
C ASN A 615 18.33 3.21 22.87
N ILE A 616 18.54 3.70 24.10
CA ILE A 616 17.52 3.74 25.16
C ILE A 616 17.14 5.19 25.43
N ARG A 617 15.89 5.52 25.15
CA ARG A 617 15.32 6.84 25.46
C ARG A 617 14.90 6.86 26.93
N LEU A 618 15.41 7.83 27.68
CA LEU A 618 15.01 8.05 29.05
C LEU A 618 13.56 8.56 29.13
N LEU A 619 12.96 8.49 30.31
CA LEU A 619 11.55 8.78 30.56
C LEU A 619 11.11 10.09 29.92
N ASP A 620 10.15 10.02 29.00
CA ASP A 620 9.71 11.15 28.21
C ASP A 620 8.33 11.72 28.61
N PRO A 621 7.26 10.92 28.80
CA PRO A 621 5.91 11.44 29.03
C PRO A 621 5.77 12.25 30.32
N PRO A 622 4.79 13.18 30.41
CA PRO A 622 4.44 13.86 31.64
C PRO A 622 4.01 12.84 32.70
N LEU A 623 4.40 13.11 33.95
CA LEU A 623 4.16 12.17 35.05
C LEU A 623 2.68 11.87 35.30
N HIS A 624 1.77 12.80 35.01
CA HIS A 624 0.34 12.60 35.27
C HIS A 624 -0.29 11.52 34.37
N GLU A 625 0.36 11.15 33.23
CA GLU A 625 -0.15 10.06 32.38
C GLU A 625 -0.13 8.69 33.06
N PHE A 626 0.76 8.48 34.01
CA PHE A 626 0.86 7.25 34.81
C PHE A 626 -0.13 7.22 35.96
N LEU A 627 -0.76 8.35 36.32
CA LEU A 627 -1.61 8.45 37.49
C LEU A 627 -3.01 7.88 37.26
N PRO A 628 -3.60 7.25 38.31
CA PRO A 628 -4.88 6.59 38.18
C PRO A 628 -6.02 7.58 37.93
N LYS A 629 -6.99 7.18 37.10
CA LYS A 629 -8.22 7.93 36.82
C LYS A 629 -9.43 7.36 37.56
N MET A 630 -9.40 6.05 37.90
CA MET A 630 -10.51 5.37 38.55
C MET A 630 -10.43 5.52 40.07
N LYS A 631 -11.60 5.72 40.72
CA LYS A 631 -11.69 5.92 42.15
C LYS A 631 -11.10 4.74 42.96
N GLN A 632 -11.34 3.52 42.53
CA GLN A 632 -10.83 2.30 43.20
C GLN A 632 -9.30 2.24 43.21
N GLU A 633 -8.64 2.61 42.11
CA GLU A 633 -7.18 2.66 42.03
C GLU A 633 -6.60 3.78 42.91
N ILE A 634 -7.30 4.92 43.00
CA ILE A 634 -6.92 6.02 43.91
C ILE A 634 -7.01 5.56 45.37
N GLU A 635 -8.06 4.83 45.74
CA GLU A 635 -8.23 4.27 47.08
C GLU A 635 -7.12 3.25 47.44
N GLN A 636 -6.77 2.37 46.48
CA GLN A 636 -5.67 1.40 46.67
C GLN A 636 -4.32 2.12 46.84
N LEU A 637 -4.04 3.13 46.01
CA LEU A 637 -2.81 3.91 46.08
C LEU A 637 -2.71 4.72 47.35
N ALA A 638 -3.83 5.30 47.81
CA ALA A 638 -3.90 5.99 49.12
C ALA A 638 -3.57 5.06 50.27
N GLY A 639 -4.09 3.84 50.26
CA GLY A 639 -3.76 2.79 51.26
C GLY A 639 -2.28 2.40 51.21
N ALA A 640 -1.71 2.19 50.00
CA ALA A 640 -0.31 1.79 49.82
C ALA A 640 0.68 2.88 50.29
N MET A 641 0.32 4.17 50.10
CA MET A 641 1.13 5.31 50.55
C MET A 641 0.83 5.79 51.96
N ASN A 642 -0.08 5.14 52.67
CA ASN A 642 -0.55 5.55 54.00
C ASN A 642 -1.02 7.01 54.02
N ARG A 643 -1.78 7.41 52.98
CA ARG A 643 -2.35 8.75 52.77
C ARG A 643 -3.86 8.66 52.63
N THR A 644 -4.54 9.81 52.78
CA THR A 644 -6.00 9.86 52.55
C THR A 644 -6.30 10.03 51.07
N VAL A 645 -7.44 9.51 50.62
CA VAL A 645 -7.95 9.66 49.27
C VAL A 645 -7.98 11.14 48.81
N PRO A 646 -8.48 12.10 49.64
CA PRO A 646 -8.43 13.51 49.26
C PRO A 646 -7.01 14.05 49.04
N GLN A 647 -6.01 13.63 49.82
CA GLN A 647 -4.63 14.05 49.60
C GLN A 647 -4.09 13.57 48.25
N ILE A 648 -4.32 12.30 47.92
CA ILE A 648 -3.90 11.73 46.61
C ILE A 648 -4.64 12.42 45.45
N THR A 649 -5.95 12.59 45.61
CA THR A 649 -6.76 13.25 44.54
C THR A 649 -6.31 14.70 44.27
N ASN A 650 -6.04 15.46 45.36
CA ASN A 650 -5.54 16.84 45.20
C ASN A 650 -4.19 16.84 44.51
N ARG A 651 -3.27 15.94 44.87
CA ARG A 651 -1.95 15.84 44.26
C ARG A 651 -2.03 15.46 42.77
N ILE A 652 -2.90 14.52 42.41
CA ILE A 652 -3.18 14.16 41.02
C ILE A 652 -3.65 15.39 40.24
N ASN A 653 -4.59 16.16 40.81
CA ASN A 653 -5.11 17.36 40.15
C ASN A 653 -4.06 18.46 40.00
N GLU A 654 -3.15 18.62 40.96
CA GLU A 654 -2.03 19.57 40.87
C GLU A 654 -1.03 19.20 39.76
N LEU A 655 -0.82 17.92 39.52
CA LEU A 655 0.12 17.43 38.51
C LEU A 655 -0.49 17.39 37.11
N ARG A 656 -1.81 17.57 37.01
CA ARG A 656 -2.50 17.52 35.73
C ARG A 656 -2.16 18.73 34.87
N GLU A 657 -1.68 18.49 33.68
CA GLU A 657 -1.28 19.53 32.73
C GLU A 657 -2.41 19.85 31.75
N ALA A 658 -2.49 21.13 31.36
CA ALA A 658 -3.47 21.57 30.35
C ALA A 658 -3.05 21.17 28.93
N ASN A 659 -1.74 21.11 28.67
CA ASN A 659 -1.18 20.68 27.40
C ASN A 659 0.02 19.76 27.66
N PRO A 660 -0.20 18.43 27.70
CA PRO A 660 0.85 17.46 27.99
C PRO A 660 2.05 17.51 27.03
N MET A 661 1.81 17.82 25.77
CA MET A 661 2.87 17.88 24.77
C MET A 661 3.90 18.97 25.02
N LEU A 662 3.46 20.12 25.55
CA LEU A 662 4.29 21.29 25.80
C LEU A 662 4.65 21.43 27.31
N GLY A 663 4.28 20.44 28.12
CA GLY A 663 4.35 20.48 29.56
C GLY A 663 5.67 20.02 30.18
N HIS A 664 5.58 19.50 31.40
CA HIS A 664 6.68 19.07 32.22
C HIS A 664 7.03 17.61 31.92
N ARG A 665 7.75 17.38 30.85
CA ARG A 665 8.16 16.08 30.34
C ARG A 665 9.63 16.09 29.85
N GLY A 666 10.19 14.92 29.61
CA GLY A 666 11.49 14.72 29.00
C GLY A 666 12.62 15.40 29.78
N CYS A 667 13.48 16.15 29.10
CA CYS A 667 14.62 16.84 29.73
C CYS A 667 14.19 17.82 30.83
N ARG A 668 12.99 18.41 30.76
CA ARG A 668 12.46 19.32 31.79
C ARG A 668 12.23 18.58 33.10
N LEU A 669 11.74 17.33 33.00
CA LEU A 669 11.58 16.43 34.14
C LEU A 669 12.94 16.07 34.75
N ALA A 670 13.93 15.78 33.91
CA ALA A 670 15.30 15.49 34.34
C ALA A 670 15.97 16.64 35.12
N ILE A 671 15.66 17.88 34.75
CA ILE A 671 16.19 19.06 35.47
C ILE A 671 15.50 19.23 36.82
N THR A 672 14.20 18.97 36.91
CA THR A 672 13.43 19.15 38.14
C THR A 672 13.60 17.97 39.13
N PHE A 673 13.70 16.76 38.59
CA PHE A 673 13.85 15.49 39.36
C PHE A 673 15.02 14.66 38.78
N PRO A 674 16.28 15.14 38.95
CA PRO A 674 17.44 14.51 38.32
C PRO A 674 17.69 13.08 38.76
N GLU A 675 17.20 12.71 39.95
CA GLU A 675 17.27 11.35 40.50
C GLU A 675 16.59 10.31 39.63
N ILE A 676 15.57 10.67 38.87
CA ILE A 676 14.87 9.74 37.94
C ILE A 676 15.81 9.34 36.82
N TYR A 677 16.43 10.31 36.14
CA TYR A 677 17.33 10.03 35.02
C TYR A 677 18.65 9.41 35.48
N ARG A 678 19.13 9.80 36.67
CA ARG A 678 20.27 9.16 37.29
C ARG A 678 20.00 7.67 37.52
N MET A 679 18.85 7.30 38.11
CA MET A 679 18.46 5.92 38.33
C MET A 679 18.40 5.13 36.99
N GLN A 680 17.83 5.70 35.94
CA GLN A 680 17.76 5.03 34.62
C GLN A 680 19.16 4.83 34.02
N ALA A 681 20.05 5.83 34.09
CA ALA A 681 21.43 5.71 33.62
C ALA A 681 22.20 4.65 34.39
N GLU A 682 22.02 4.61 35.72
CA GLU A 682 22.59 3.56 36.58
C GLU A 682 22.08 2.16 36.18
N ALA A 683 20.78 2.01 35.95
CA ALA A 683 20.18 0.74 35.55
C ALA A 683 20.74 0.25 34.20
N ILE A 684 20.91 1.15 33.22
CA ILE A 684 21.47 0.85 31.90
C ILE A 684 22.93 0.36 32.02
N ILE A 685 23.75 1.12 32.74
CA ILE A 685 25.19 0.82 32.84
C ILE A 685 25.46 -0.41 33.70
N GLU A 686 24.74 -0.59 34.82
CA GLU A 686 24.87 -1.81 35.68
C GLU A 686 24.44 -3.04 34.86
N SER A 687 23.41 -2.94 34.03
CA SER A 687 22.98 -4.02 33.12
C SER A 687 24.04 -4.34 32.08
N ALA A 688 24.63 -3.32 31.49
CA ALA A 688 25.70 -3.48 30.50
C ALA A 688 26.93 -4.18 31.13
N ILE A 689 27.31 -3.81 32.36
CA ILE A 689 28.40 -4.48 33.09
C ILE A 689 28.07 -5.95 33.39
N ILE A 690 26.84 -6.27 33.83
CA ILE A 690 26.41 -7.62 34.05
C ILE A 690 26.60 -8.48 32.80
N VAL A 691 26.08 -8.01 31.65
CA VAL A 691 26.13 -8.74 30.39
C VAL A 691 27.56 -8.81 29.82
N HIS A 692 28.33 -7.74 29.97
CA HIS A 692 29.75 -7.75 29.60
C HIS A 692 30.54 -8.80 30.39
N ASN A 693 30.29 -8.95 31.69
CA ASN A 693 30.93 -9.95 32.51
C ASN A 693 30.50 -11.41 32.17
N GLU A 694 29.38 -11.56 31.43
CA GLU A 694 28.98 -12.82 30.78
C GLU A 694 29.79 -13.12 29.51
N GLY A 695 30.66 -12.20 29.07
CA GLY A 695 31.47 -12.32 27.84
C GLY A 695 30.78 -11.87 26.58
N ILE A 696 29.67 -11.13 26.69
CA ILE A 696 28.91 -10.56 25.57
C ILE A 696 29.33 -9.10 25.36
N ASP A 697 29.55 -8.71 24.13
CA ASP A 697 29.82 -7.30 23.79
C ASP A 697 28.57 -6.46 23.90
N VAL A 698 28.69 -5.23 24.38
CA VAL A 698 27.56 -4.33 24.65
C VAL A 698 27.84 -2.90 24.18
N HIS A 699 26.87 -2.29 23.53
CA HIS A 699 26.94 -0.90 23.04
C HIS A 699 25.70 -0.09 23.48
N PRO A 700 25.68 0.39 24.73
CA PRO A 700 24.59 1.23 25.21
C PRO A 700 24.69 2.65 24.64
N GLU A 701 23.58 3.12 24.08
CA GLU A 701 23.35 4.49 23.66
C GLU A 701 22.22 5.08 24.54
N ILE A 702 22.51 6.13 25.28
CA ILE A 702 21.55 6.79 26.18
C ILE A 702 21.04 8.05 25.50
N MET A 703 19.73 8.13 25.27
CA MET A 703 19.09 9.21 24.54
C MET A 703 18.24 10.10 25.44
N ILE A 704 18.55 11.38 25.49
CA ILE A 704 17.82 12.41 26.24
C ILE A 704 16.77 13.04 25.33
N PRO A 705 15.45 12.92 25.65
CA PRO A 705 14.36 13.48 24.84
C PRO A 705 14.17 14.99 25.08
N LEU A 706 13.53 15.68 24.15
CA LEU A 706 13.01 17.05 24.24
C LEU A 706 14.06 18.16 24.52
N ILE A 707 15.31 17.94 24.17
CA ILE A 707 16.34 18.96 24.30
C ILE A 707 16.05 20.12 23.35
N ALA A 708 16.05 21.34 23.88
CA ALA A 708 15.90 22.58 23.14
C ALA A 708 17.17 23.44 23.16
N THR A 709 18.06 23.24 24.16
CA THR A 709 19.28 24.02 24.33
C THR A 709 20.47 23.16 24.70
N LYS A 710 21.69 23.61 24.32
CA LYS A 710 22.95 22.98 24.77
C LYS A 710 23.03 22.86 26.30
N ASN A 711 22.59 23.90 27.02
CA ASN A 711 22.71 23.95 28.47
C ASN A 711 21.85 22.88 29.18
N GLU A 712 20.66 22.54 28.64
CA GLU A 712 19.83 21.42 29.13
C GLU A 712 20.62 20.11 29.00
N LEU A 713 21.17 19.85 27.81
CA LEU A 713 21.93 18.64 27.56
C LEU A 713 23.16 18.53 28.41
N SER A 714 23.96 19.62 28.51
CA SER A 714 25.18 19.67 29.29
C SER A 714 24.93 19.41 30.79
N TYR A 715 23.88 20.04 31.36
CA TYR A 715 23.49 19.85 32.75
C TYR A 715 23.13 18.37 33.05
N ILE A 716 22.23 17.80 32.25
CA ILE A 716 21.74 16.42 32.45
C ILE A 716 22.88 15.41 32.22
N LYS A 717 23.67 15.60 31.16
CA LYS A 717 24.84 14.77 30.85
C LYS A 717 25.83 14.72 32.00
N LYS A 718 26.14 15.86 32.64
CA LYS A 718 27.04 15.93 33.77
C LYS A 718 26.55 15.17 34.97
N GLU A 719 25.27 15.30 35.33
CA GLU A 719 24.65 14.56 36.42
C GLU A 719 24.72 13.03 36.18
N MET A 720 24.42 12.60 34.96
CA MET A 720 24.46 11.19 34.58
C MET A 720 25.90 10.63 34.58
N GLN A 721 26.86 11.39 34.03
CA GLN A 721 28.25 10.96 33.98
C GLN A 721 28.85 10.79 35.38
N GLN A 722 28.47 11.63 36.33
CA GLN A 722 28.91 11.48 37.72
C GLN A 722 28.38 10.14 38.33
N ALA A 723 27.12 9.81 38.09
CA ALA A 723 26.53 8.56 38.56
C ALA A 723 27.19 7.33 37.90
N VAL A 724 27.41 7.40 36.60
CA VAL A 724 28.07 6.34 35.83
C VAL A 724 29.52 6.13 36.27
N GLN A 725 30.26 7.21 36.51
CA GLN A 725 31.64 7.13 36.98
C GLN A 725 31.70 6.45 38.36
N ALA A 726 30.78 6.78 39.27
CA ALA A 726 30.71 6.14 40.58
C ALA A 726 30.47 4.60 40.48
N ILE A 727 29.72 4.15 39.47
CA ILE A 727 29.54 2.72 39.19
C ILE A 727 30.83 2.12 38.67
N PHE A 728 31.52 2.73 37.71
CA PHE A 728 32.81 2.24 37.18
C PHE A 728 33.86 2.14 38.27
N ASP A 729 33.90 3.10 39.17
CA ASP A 729 34.82 3.09 40.31
C ASP A 729 34.48 1.97 41.31
N ARG A 730 33.20 1.68 41.50
CA ARG A 730 32.73 0.59 42.38
C ARG A 730 32.99 -0.80 41.79
N GLU A 731 32.60 -0.98 40.51
CA GLU A 731 32.68 -2.26 39.82
C GLU A 731 34.07 -2.55 39.22
N GLN A 732 34.96 -1.56 39.16
CA GLN A 732 36.29 -1.64 38.55
C GLN A 732 36.24 -2.11 37.08
N VAL A 733 35.17 -1.79 36.37
CA VAL A 733 34.91 -2.12 34.99
C VAL A 733 34.44 -0.86 34.24
N VAL A 734 34.99 -0.60 33.07
CA VAL A 734 34.57 0.53 32.23
C VAL A 734 33.94 0.00 30.95
N ILE A 735 32.72 0.37 30.69
CA ILE A 735 31.97 0.08 29.45
C ILE A 735 31.92 1.33 28.60
N PRO A 736 32.29 1.26 27.31
CA PRO A 736 32.04 2.36 26.38
C PRO A 736 30.52 2.60 26.22
N TYR A 737 30.10 3.85 26.28
CA TYR A 737 28.71 4.24 26.12
C TYR A 737 28.61 5.64 25.48
N ASP A 738 27.53 5.88 24.77
CA ASP A 738 27.24 7.16 24.14
C ASP A 738 26.07 7.86 24.87
N ILE A 739 26.21 9.17 25.11
CA ILE A 739 25.08 10.02 25.50
C ILE A 739 24.78 10.97 24.34
N GLY A 740 23.57 10.82 23.79
CA GLY A 740 23.07 11.67 22.72
C GLY A 740 21.69 12.24 23.02
N THR A 741 21.09 12.84 22.04
CA THR A 741 19.78 13.48 22.22
C THR A 741 18.82 13.19 21.07
N MET A 742 17.52 13.28 21.38
CA MET A 742 16.48 13.36 20.38
C MET A 742 16.36 14.80 19.89
N ILE A 743 16.43 14.98 18.57
CA ILE A 743 16.16 16.25 17.91
C ILE A 743 14.71 16.20 17.43
N GLU A 744 13.84 16.87 18.14
CA GLU A 744 12.39 16.80 17.93
C GLU A 744 11.66 18.11 18.16
N ILE A 745 12.41 19.15 18.54
CA ILE A 745 11.93 20.52 18.72
C ILE A 745 12.52 21.40 17.61
N PRO A 746 11.72 22.21 16.92
CA PRO A 746 12.23 23.09 15.85
C PRO A 746 13.42 23.96 16.28
N ARG A 747 13.42 24.47 17.53
CA ARG A 747 14.55 25.22 18.07
C ARG A 747 15.84 24.39 18.08
N ALA A 748 15.77 23.12 18.46
CA ALA A 748 16.95 22.25 18.47
C ALA A 748 17.52 22.04 17.06
N CYS A 749 16.68 22.01 16.03
CA CYS A 749 17.15 21.95 14.65
C CYS A 749 17.93 23.21 14.26
N VAL A 750 17.46 24.38 14.68
CA VAL A 750 18.08 25.67 14.37
C VAL A 750 19.40 25.88 15.12
N THR A 751 19.59 25.29 16.30
CA THR A 751 20.81 25.41 17.14
C THR A 751 21.56 24.09 17.28
N ALA A 752 21.46 23.23 16.26
CA ALA A 752 22.04 21.91 16.28
C ALA A 752 23.57 21.88 16.34
N ASP A 753 24.24 22.91 15.83
CA ASP A 753 25.67 23.14 15.97
C ASP A 753 26.08 23.26 17.44
N GLU A 754 25.36 24.06 18.24
CA GLU A 754 25.62 24.19 19.67
C GLU A 754 25.37 22.88 20.43
N ILE A 755 24.29 22.19 20.11
CA ILE A 755 23.92 20.92 20.77
C ILE A 755 24.93 19.81 20.43
N ALA A 756 25.47 19.81 19.22
CA ALA A 756 26.45 18.84 18.74
C ALA A 756 27.80 18.92 19.50
N GLU A 757 28.11 20.03 20.20
CA GLU A 757 29.28 20.09 21.06
C GLU A 757 29.21 19.13 22.25
N GLU A 758 27.98 18.76 22.66
CA GLU A 758 27.74 17.90 23.84
C GLU A 758 27.25 16.51 23.47
N ALA A 759 26.54 16.35 22.35
CA ALA A 759 25.91 15.10 21.96
C ALA A 759 26.87 14.16 21.23
N ALA A 760 26.90 12.89 21.61
CA ALA A 760 27.61 11.85 20.87
C ALA A 760 26.84 11.39 19.60
N PHE A 761 25.53 11.58 19.58
CA PHE A 761 24.67 11.28 18.44
C PHE A 761 23.40 12.12 18.45
N PHE A 762 22.77 12.26 17.27
CA PHE A 762 21.42 12.77 17.13
C PHE A 762 20.46 11.66 16.67
N SER A 763 19.25 11.63 17.23
CA SER A 763 18.15 10.82 16.74
C SER A 763 16.95 11.74 16.50
N PHE A 764 16.48 11.81 15.25
CA PHE A 764 15.34 12.66 14.89
C PHE A 764 14.03 12.02 15.33
N GLY A 765 13.35 12.66 16.30
CA GLY A 765 12.00 12.35 16.76
C GLY A 765 10.98 13.02 15.84
N THR A 766 10.84 12.50 14.63
CA THR A 766 10.06 13.16 13.58
C THR A 766 8.57 13.26 13.87
N ASN A 767 8.01 12.47 14.80
CA ASN A 767 6.62 12.62 15.22
C ASN A 767 6.38 13.95 15.94
N ASP A 768 7.14 14.22 17.02
CA ASP A 768 7.05 15.46 17.78
C ASP A 768 7.50 16.65 16.95
N LEU A 769 8.56 16.50 16.14
CA LEU A 769 9.00 17.53 15.22
C LEU A 769 7.91 17.93 14.23
N THR A 770 7.15 16.99 13.68
CA THR A 770 6.01 17.25 12.79
C THR A 770 4.91 18.00 13.52
N GLN A 771 4.51 17.51 14.72
CA GLN A 771 3.48 18.16 15.53
C GLN A 771 3.82 19.62 15.83
N LEU A 772 5.06 19.87 16.26
CA LEU A 772 5.51 21.22 16.64
C LEU A 772 5.70 22.14 15.42
N THR A 773 6.07 21.60 14.27
CA THR A 773 6.24 22.37 13.03
C THR A 773 4.91 22.78 12.44
N TYR A 774 3.93 21.85 12.38
CA TYR A 774 2.58 22.17 11.91
C TYR A 774 1.71 22.87 12.96
N GLY A 775 2.05 22.78 14.24
CA GLY A 775 1.28 23.37 15.32
C GLY A 775 -0.03 22.65 15.63
N PHE A 776 -0.13 21.34 15.35
CA PHE A 776 -1.29 20.54 15.71
C PHE A 776 -0.92 19.18 16.32
N SER A 777 -1.79 18.70 17.20
CA SER A 777 -1.63 17.41 17.87
C SER A 777 -1.93 16.26 16.92
N ARG A 778 -1.11 15.23 16.92
CA ARG A 778 -1.34 13.99 16.18
C ARG A 778 -2.68 13.35 16.52
N ASP A 779 -3.05 13.35 17.80
CA ASP A 779 -4.27 12.70 18.29
C ASP A 779 -5.53 13.46 17.89
N ASP A 780 -5.45 14.80 17.79
CA ASP A 780 -6.56 15.65 17.39
C ASP A 780 -6.66 15.91 15.89
N ALA A 781 -5.56 15.77 15.16
CA ALA A 781 -5.47 16.09 13.75
C ALA A 781 -6.41 15.27 12.85
N THR A 782 -6.74 14.05 13.25
CA THR A 782 -7.68 13.17 12.51
C THR A 782 -9.07 13.80 12.32
N LYS A 783 -9.49 14.72 13.21
CA LYS A 783 -10.79 15.39 13.15
C LYS A 783 -10.92 16.35 11.95
N PHE A 784 -9.82 16.85 11.41
CA PHE A 784 -9.82 17.81 10.31
C PHE A 784 -8.95 17.41 9.11
N LEU A 785 -8.02 16.48 9.26
CA LEU A 785 -7.14 16.05 8.16
C LEU A 785 -7.90 15.45 6.98
N ALA A 786 -9.04 14.79 7.24
CA ALA A 786 -9.89 14.27 6.17
C ALA A 786 -10.38 15.39 5.22
N ASP A 787 -10.79 16.53 5.77
CA ASP A 787 -11.19 17.71 4.99
C ASP A 787 -10.01 18.31 4.21
N TYR A 788 -8.80 18.26 4.79
CA TYR A 788 -7.58 18.75 4.14
C TYR A 788 -7.21 17.93 2.91
N TYR A 789 -7.41 16.60 2.97
CA TYR A 789 -7.18 15.71 1.82
C TYR A 789 -8.27 15.89 0.77
N GLU A 790 -9.55 15.99 1.18
CA GLU A 790 -10.66 16.19 0.26
C GLU A 790 -10.53 17.50 -0.53
N LYS A 791 -9.99 18.55 0.11
CA LYS A 791 -9.79 19.88 -0.47
C LYS A 791 -8.41 20.10 -1.12
N ASP A 792 -7.61 19.04 -1.26
CA ASP A 792 -6.25 19.07 -1.82
C ASP A 792 -5.31 20.09 -1.12
N ILE A 793 -5.50 20.34 0.19
CA ILE A 793 -4.63 21.23 0.97
C ILE A 793 -3.34 20.50 1.37
N LEU A 794 -3.44 19.23 1.75
CA LEU A 794 -2.30 18.36 1.99
C LEU A 794 -2.38 17.17 1.03
N PRO A 795 -1.31 16.88 0.27
CA PRO A 795 -1.31 15.74 -0.65
C PRO A 795 -1.20 14.40 0.06
N LYS A 796 -0.57 14.37 1.24
CA LYS A 796 -0.32 13.15 2.04
C LYS A 796 -0.36 13.49 3.53
N ASP A 797 -0.56 12.44 4.35
CA ASP A 797 -0.48 12.54 5.80
C ASP A 797 0.97 12.83 6.23
N PRO A 798 1.25 14.01 6.86
CA PRO A 798 2.59 14.38 7.27
C PRO A 798 3.14 13.53 8.42
N PHE A 799 2.33 12.69 9.07
CA PHE A 799 2.76 11.72 10.07
C PHE A 799 3.13 10.36 9.47
N VAL A 800 2.72 10.08 8.23
CA VAL A 800 3.04 8.85 7.52
C VAL A 800 4.27 9.01 6.63
N SER A 801 4.31 10.08 5.83
CA SER A 801 5.43 10.43 4.97
C SER A 801 5.92 11.84 5.30
N ILE A 802 7.24 12.01 5.41
CA ILE A 802 7.83 13.27 5.87
C ILE A 802 7.49 14.43 4.91
N ASP A 803 7.04 15.53 5.47
CA ASP A 803 6.94 16.80 4.76
C ASP A 803 8.34 17.34 4.47
N LYS A 804 8.81 17.17 3.24
CA LYS A 804 10.18 17.55 2.85
C LYS A 804 10.42 19.04 2.91
N ASN A 805 9.38 19.86 2.69
CA ASN A 805 9.50 21.31 2.59
C ASN A 805 9.54 22.03 3.97
N GLY A 806 8.84 21.51 4.96
CA GLY A 806 8.81 22.06 6.32
C GLY A 806 9.67 21.24 7.28
N VAL A 807 9.16 20.08 7.69
CA VAL A 807 9.85 19.20 8.66
C VAL A 807 11.20 18.72 8.11
N GLY A 808 11.23 18.30 6.85
CA GLY A 808 12.44 17.87 6.16
C GLY A 808 13.52 18.95 6.09
N ALA A 809 13.13 20.20 5.83
CA ALA A 809 14.06 21.33 5.83
C ALA A 809 14.69 21.57 7.22
N LEU A 810 13.91 21.36 8.31
CA LEU A 810 14.46 21.42 9.67
C LEU A 810 15.44 20.27 9.95
N VAL A 811 15.15 19.08 9.50
CA VAL A 811 16.06 17.93 9.61
C VAL A 811 17.35 18.21 8.84
N GLU A 812 17.27 18.67 7.59
CA GLU A 812 18.42 19.03 6.76
C GLU A 812 19.29 20.10 7.43
N MET A 813 18.64 21.14 7.99
CA MET A 813 19.34 22.18 8.74
C MET A 813 20.10 21.61 9.94
N ALA A 814 19.46 20.71 10.70
CA ALA A 814 20.08 20.09 11.86
C ALA A 814 21.25 19.18 11.48
N VAL A 815 21.13 18.42 10.39
CA VAL A 815 22.19 17.58 9.84
C VAL A 815 23.38 18.44 9.43
N THR A 816 23.14 19.48 8.66
CA THR A 816 24.18 20.39 8.18
C THR A 816 24.90 21.05 9.34
N ARG A 817 24.16 21.67 10.26
CA ARG A 817 24.73 22.35 11.42
C ARG A 817 25.46 21.40 12.38
N GLY A 818 24.90 20.26 12.68
CA GLY A 818 25.53 19.27 13.55
C GLY A 818 26.87 18.79 13.00
N ARG A 819 26.96 18.55 11.68
CA ARG A 819 28.21 18.16 11.01
C ARG A 819 29.24 19.28 10.93
N MET A 820 28.82 20.53 10.96
CA MET A 820 29.79 21.66 11.07
C MET A 820 30.59 21.61 12.37
N THR A 821 29.98 21.10 13.47
CA THR A 821 30.64 20.96 14.76
C THR A 821 31.35 19.60 14.88
N SER A 822 30.71 18.51 14.43
CA SER A 822 31.24 17.15 14.46
C SER A 822 31.00 16.46 13.12
N GLU A 823 32.00 16.39 12.26
CA GLU A 823 31.91 15.86 10.89
C GLU A 823 31.33 14.44 10.84
N HIS A 824 31.68 13.63 11.83
CA HIS A 824 31.28 12.22 11.91
C HIS A 824 30.15 11.98 12.91
N LEU A 825 29.40 13.02 13.29
CA LEU A 825 28.28 12.88 14.22
C LEU A 825 27.27 11.83 13.71
N LYS A 826 27.08 10.80 14.51
CA LYS A 826 26.11 9.74 14.21
C LYS A 826 24.71 10.33 14.25
N MET A 827 23.96 10.17 13.16
CA MET A 827 22.62 10.74 13.05
C MET A 827 21.65 9.69 12.51
N GLY A 828 20.49 9.56 13.14
CA GLY A 828 19.45 8.64 12.69
C GLY A 828 18.04 9.15 12.93
N VAL A 829 17.07 8.38 12.52
CA VAL A 829 15.63 8.67 12.69
C VAL A 829 15.00 7.56 13.50
N CYS A 830 14.13 7.91 14.45
CA CYS A 830 13.38 6.94 15.24
C CYS A 830 11.85 7.17 15.21
N GLY A 831 11.37 8.23 14.56
CA GLY A 831 9.95 8.45 14.30
C GLY A 831 9.36 7.48 13.28
N GLU A 832 8.04 7.53 13.11
CA GLU A 832 7.29 6.64 12.18
C GLU A 832 7.80 6.70 10.73
N HIS A 833 8.34 7.85 10.31
CA HIS A 833 8.93 8.06 9.00
C HIS A 833 10.14 7.16 8.70
N GLY A 834 10.79 6.61 9.74
CA GLY A 834 11.88 5.65 9.58
C GLY A 834 11.47 4.32 8.91
N GLY A 835 10.17 4.04 8.80
CA GLY A 835 9.61 2.89 8.12
C GLY A 835 8.92 3.21 6.78
N ASP A 836 8.90 4.49 6.36
CA ASP A 836 8.27 4.90 5.11
C ASP A 836 9.31 4.98 3.97
N PRO A 837 9.09 4.29 2.83
CA PRO A 837 10.05 4.24 1.73
C PRO A 837 10.46 5.61 1.17
N GLU A 838 9.51 6.54 1.02
CA GLU A 838 9.78 7.88 0.47
C GLU A 838 10.61 8.72 1.44
N SER A 839 10.32 8.59 2.74
CA SER A 839 11.07 9.24 3.80
C SER A 839 12.48 8.65 3.94
N ILE A 840 12.63 7.33 3.80
CA ILE A 840 13.93 6.65 3.81
C ILE A 840 14.82 7.14 2.67
N GLN A 841 14.27 7.33 1.47
CA GLN A 841 14.98 7.91 0.34
C GLN A 841 15.50 9.32 0.68
N PHE A 842 14.68 10.15 1.30
CA PHE A 842 15.08 11.49 1.74
C PHE A 842 16.20 11.43 2.80
N PHE A 843 16.07 10.57 3.81
CA PHE A 843 17.11 10.41 4.83
C PHE A 843 18.41 9.85 4.27
N HIS A 844 18.34 8.97 3.27
CA HIS A 844 19.50 8.52 2.53
C HIS A 844 20.23 9.67 1.82
N GLN A 845 19.49 10.56 1.15
CA GLN A 845 20.07 11.74 0.46
C GLN A 845 20.74 12.70 1.44
N LEU A 846 20.21 12.87 2.65
CA LEU A 846 20.85 13.64 3.72
C LEU A 846 22.08 12.94 4.32
N GLY A 847 22.34 11.70 3.94
CA GLY A 847 23.47 10.92 4.42
C GLY A 847 23.36 10.53 5.89
N LEU A 848 22.18 10.26 6.41
CA LEU A 848 22.03 9.76 7.77
C LEU A 848 22.71 8.40 7.96
N SER A 849 23.02 8.05 9.20
CA SER A 849 23.71 6.80 9.56
C SER A 849 22.72 5.61 9.63
N TYR A 850 21.53 5.86 10.16
CA TYR A 850 20.52 4.83 10.32
C TYR A 850 19.09 5.36 10.28
N VAL A 851 18.14 4.48 10.00
CA VAL A 851 16.72 4.67 10.27
C VAL A 851 16.24 3.58 11.22
N SER A 852 15.26 3.89 12.07
CA SER A 852 14.67 2.96 13.01
C SER A 852 13.16 2.91 12.82
N CYS A 853 12.59 1.71 12.76
CA CYS A 853 11.18 1.49 12.49
C CYS A 853 10.62 0.33 13.32
N SER A 854 9.30 0.13 13.29
CA SER A 854 8.68 -1.03 13.94
C SER A 854 9.18 -2.35 13.32
N PRO A 855 9.14 -3.48 14.06
CA PRO A 855 9.70 -4.77 13.62
C PRO A 855 9.25 -5.20 12.22
N TYR A 856 7.96 -5.10 11.93
CA TYR A 856 7.40 -5.50 10.62
C TYR A 856 7.78 -4.58 9.46
N ARG A 857 8.28 -3.38 9.75
CA ARG A 857 8.78 -2.44 8.74
C ARG A 857 10.24 -2.66 8.37
N VAL A 858 11.00 -3.45 9.14
CA VAL A 858 12.42 -3.71 8.90
C VAL A 858 12.70 -4.22 7.48
N PRO A 859 12.00 -5.23 6.92
CA PRO A 859 12.28 -5.67 5.56
C PRO A 859 11.97 -4.61 4.50
N ILE A 860 10.93 -3.83 4.71
CA ILE A 860 10.55 -2.72 3.82
C ILE A 860 11.65 -1.65 3.83
N ALA A 861 12.14 -1.29 5.02
CA ALA A 861 13.20 -0.30 5.19
C ALA A 861 14.52 -0.77 4.56
N ARG A 862 14.87 -2.06 4.69
CA ARG A 862 16.05 -2.65 4.04
C ARG A 862 15.99 -2.51 2.52
N LEU A 863 14.86 -2.89 1.93
CA LEU A 863 14.65 -2.77 0.47
C LEU A 863 14.65 -1.32 0.03
N ALA A 864 13.95 -0.43 0.73
CA ALA A 864 13.89 1.00 0.41
C ALA A 864 15.27 1.67 0.50
N ALA A 865 16.07 1.34 1.51
CA ALA A 865 17.43 1.85 1.65
C ALA A 865 18.35 1.39 0.52
N ALA A 866 18.21 0.14 0.06
CA ALA A 866 18.94 -0.38 -1.08
C ALA A 866 18.52 0.32 -2.39
N GLN A 867 17.22 0.48 -2.60
CA GLN A 867 16.69 1.20 -3.77
C GLN A 867 17.15 2.65 -3.80
N ALA A 868 17.20 3.33 -2.65
CA ALA A 868 17.72 4.69 -2.54
C ALA A 868 19.21 4.78 -2.92
N ALA A 869 20.01 3.82 -2.46
CA ALA A 869 21.43 3.76 -2.78
C ALA A 869 21.69 3.47 -4.28
N LEU A 870 20.90 2.58 -4.88
CA LEU A 870 21.00 2.27 -6.30
C LEU A 870 20.52 3.45 -7.17
N ALA A 871 19.46 4.14 -6.78
CA ALA A 871 18.99 5.33 -7.48
C ALA A 871 20.06 6.44 -7.50
N GLU A 872 20.79 6.63 -6.41
CA GLU A 872 21.91 7.58 -6.33
C GLU A 872 23.03 7.19 -7.30
N LYS A 873 23.39 5.89 -7.39
CA LYS A 873 24.43 5.40 -8.33
C LYS A 873 24.06 5.67 -9.81
N HIS A 874 22.78 5.57 -10.17
CA HIS A 874 22.31 5.82 -11.53
C HIS A 874 22.19 7.31 -11.89
N LEU A 875 22.10 8.20 -10.90
CA LEU A 875 22.05 9.64 -11.10
C LEU A 875 23.45 10.26 -11.29
N ILE A 876 24.51 9.57 -10.87
CA ILE A 876 25.90 10.01 -11.08
C ILE A 876 26.32 9.45 -12.46
N PRO A 877 26.56 10.33 -13.49
CA PRO A 877 27.12 9.87 -14.75
C PRO A 877 28.47 9.20 -14.47
N THR A 878 28.65 7.96 -14.86
CA THR A 878 29.97 7.33 -14.90
C THR A 878 30.89 8.21 -15.72
N ILE A 879 31.83 8.91 -15.04
CA ILE A 879 32.89 9.73 -15.64
C ILE A 879 33.88 8.84 -16.40
#